data_f2575727634c3194353079a9a5edf713
#
_entry.id   f2575727634c3194353079a9a5edf713
#
_cell.length_a   1.000
_cell.length_b   1.000
_cell.length_c   1.000
_cell.angle_alpha   90.00
_cell.angle_beta   90.00
_cell.angle_gamma   90.00
#
_symmetry.space_group_name_H-M   'P 1'
#
loop_
_entity.id
_entity.type
_entity.pdbx_description
1 polymer ?
#
loop_
_entity_poly.entity_id
_entity_poly.type
_entity_poly.pdbx_seq_one_letter_code
_entity_poly.pdbx_strand_id
1 'polypeptide(L)'
;ICAAIAAARHGSSVALIHSRPVLGGNSSSEIRVWTRGATGGGNLFAEEMGILGELKLANQYRNPEGNPILWDAILLDAVLMEPNITLYLNTFVSQVEASEGHIKTIQALEIISERKLTFSSTLFVDATGDGFVAASCGMEYIIGKEDSSTHQEANASIEFDPTTQGCTILMNTVKKDHIVPFIAPVFAYSLEHIERLLNNGGRIVCEKSNGCDFWWVEFGGQQDTINSIASIAFELKKLIFGIYNYIKNSGKFDAGNLDLSWVGSLPGKRESRRFKTEYMLTGNDVIAGKTFDDVAFYGGWYLDFHPSEGIYSKTDFCTQIPVSLYGIPLRCLYSSQFDNILLCGRILGATHVAFASTRIMDTCALSGQAAGTAAWFLVSQGKKTKALAEASVYRKIQSILEEDDMLLPGHFPTDSGEEITFIPSSVITSLPGKELGLLALDQDFFLALPVSLAKVSSLILDSEQKTDLQLEVSYSMLPSRNSYSKDKESFRKSLGQGRTTLSLMPFCKGEGYLLLVVKQHTGISVAICDQALSGVVCGYTASATYYNPLLDIDSFAGFGAQNLNNGYTRPYGGANIWLSSQEEVPSIKIVLPKKRKVSSLTFFFDCNLSEEMVSSRVQDVDPHHNIYLRYGVSPTLVRDFEIFAHIDGKEVLLRQVKDNFQRHVDVLVGPVATDLLFVRFLSTFGAKNTGVFEIRVH
;
A
#
# COMPACT_ATOMS: atom_id res chain seq x y z
N ILE A 1 -13.14 3.44 -7.14
CA ILE A 1 -12.83 4.75 -6.59
C ILE A 1 -11.61 5.32 -7.32
N CYS A 2 -10.41 4.76 -7.14
CA CYS A 2 -9.17 5.30 -7.71
C CYS A 2 -9.24 5.48 -9.24
N ALA A 3 -9.85 4.54 -9.98
CA ALA A 3 -10.04 4.68 -11.42
C ALA A 3 -10.94 5.87 -11.80
N ALA A 4 -12.02 6.07 -11.04
CA ALA A 4 -12.94 7.17 -11.30
C ALA A 4 -12.28 8.52 -11.01
N ILE A 5 -11.58 8.65 -9.88
CA ILE A 5 -10.87 9.87 -9.48
C ILE A 5 -9.77 10.18 -10.50
N ALA A 6 -8.93 9.20 -10.89
CA ALA A 6 -7.86 9.39 -11.86
C ALA A 6 -8.42 9.91 -13.21
N ALA A 7 -9.42 9.24 -13.76
CA ALA A 7 -10.02 9.66 -15.03
C ALA A 7 -10.67 11.06 -14.94
N ALA A 8 -11.34 11.36 -13.84
CA ALA A 8 -12.03 12.64 -13.63
C ALA A 8 -11.06 13.82 -13.48
N ARG A 9 -9.97 13.65 -12.72
CA ARG A 9 -8.93 14.68 -12.54
C ARG A 9 -8.25 15.07 -13.84
N HIS A 10 -8.06 14.10 -14.73
CA HIS A 10 -7.52 14.35 -16.06
C HIS A 10 -8.57 14.88 -17.07
N GLY A 11 -9.84 15.06 -16.66
CA GLY A 11 -10.87 15.75 -17.44
C GLY A 11 -11.91 14.87 -18.09
N SER A 12 -11.97 13.56 -17.81
CA SER A 12 -13.07 12.71 -18.28
C SER A 12 -14.36 12.95 -17.48
N SER A 13 -15.50 12.94 -18.15
CA SER A 13 -16.80 12.78 -17.49
C SER A 13 -16.99 11.31 -17.10
N VAL A 14 -17.19 11.04 -15.82
CA VAL A 14 -17.20 9.69 -15.25
C VAL A 14 -18.52 9.38 -14.57
N ALA A 15 -19.15 8.25 -14.91
CA ALA A 15 -20.22 7.65 -14.12
C ALA A 15 -19.63 6.56 -13.21
N LEU A 16 -19.62 6.78 -11.91
CA LEU A 16 -19.21 5.78 -10.92
C LEU A 16 -20.44 5.04 -10.40
N ILE A 17 -20.61 3.79 -10.86
CA ILE A 17 -21.77 2.95 -10.53
C ILE A 17 -21.35 1.96 -9.45
N HIS A 18 -22.06 1.93 -8.33
CA HIS A 18 -21.74 1.09 -7.17
C HIS A 18 -22.99 0.43 -6.59
N SER A 19 -22.94 -0.89 -6.44
CA SER A 19 -24.11 -1.71 -6.04
C SER A 19 -24.50 -1.60 -4.57
N ARG A 20 -23.68 -0.96 -3.73
CA ARG A 20 -23.89 -0.87 -2.27
C ARG A 20 -24.03 0.58 -1.82
N PRO A 21 -24.52 0.81 -0.57
CA PRO A 21 -24.73 2.17 -0.04
C PRO A 21 -23.43 2.90 0.31
N VAL A 22 -22.32 2.17 0.52
CA VAL A 22 -21.03 2.75 0.91
C VAL A 22 -19.93 2.29 -0.04
N LEU A 23 -18.96 3.16 -0.28
CA LEU A 23 -17.77 2.89 -1.09
C LEU A 23 -16.73 2.08 -0.30
N GLY A 24 -15.68 1.56 -0.97
CA GLY A 24 -14.54 0.90 -0.31
C GLY A 24 -14.47 -0.62 -0.45
N GLY A 25 -15.54 -1.28 -0.91
CA GLY A 25 -15.52 -2.73 -1.11
C GLY A 25 -15.25 -3.49 0.19
N ASN A 26 -14.20 -4.34 0.21
CA ASN A 26 -13.83 -5.10 1.41
C ASN A 26 -13.34 -4.21 2.56
N SER A 27 -12.84 -3.00 2.30
CA SER A 27 -12.41 -2.05 3.36
C SER A 27 -13.56 -1.22 3.94
N SER A 28 -14.78 -1.28 3.36
CA SER A 28 -15.94 -0.54 3.85
C SER A 28 -16.38 -1.00 5.24
N SER A 29 -17.17 -0.18 5.92
CA SER A 29 -17.78 -0.49 7.22
C SER A 29 -18.67 -1.73 7.21
N GLU A 30 -19.12 -2.20 6.03
CA GLU A 30 -19.93 -3.41 5.87
C GLU A 30 -19.15 -4.72 6.05
N ILE A 31 -17.83 -4.70 5.77
CA ILE A 31 -16.96 -5.89 5.75
C ILE A 31 -15.77 -5.72 6.70
N ARG A 32 -15.17 -4.52 6.76
CA ARG A 32 -14.11 -4.08 7.67
C ARG A 32 -12.79 -4.83 7.56
N VAL A 33 -12.42 -5.34 6.39
CA VAL A 33 -11.06 -5.80 6.15
C VAL A 33 -10.19 -4.55 5.94
N TRP A 34 -9.14 -4.36 6.73
CA TRP A 34 -8.24 -3.22 6.55
C TRP A 34 -7.41 -3.33 5.27
N THR A 35 -7.07 -2.19 4.70
CA THR A 35 -6.19 -2.15 3.50
C THR A 35 -4.78 -2.56 3.89
N ARG A 36 -4.13 -3.38 3.06
CA ARG A 36 -2.75 -3.81 3.20
C ARG A 36 -2.06 -3.76 1.85
N GLY A 37 -0.73 -3.64 1.86
CA GLY A 37 0.07 -3.51 0.65
C GLY A 37 1.50 -4.04 0.78
N ALA A 38 2.38 -3.56 -0.09
CA ALA A 38 3.76 -4.00 -0.21
C ALA A 38 4.59 -3.77 1.06
N THR A 39 4.35 -2.65 1.76
CA THR A 39 5.03 -2.33 3.03
C THR A 39 4.67 -3.34 4.11
N GLY A 40 3.40 -3.71 4.25
CA GLY A 40 2.98 -4.78 5.13
C GLY A 40 3.55 -6.15 4.77
N GLY A 41 3.87 -6.38 3.50
CA GLY A 41 4.61 -7.54 2.99
C GLY A 41 6.11 -7.54 3.32
N GLY A 42 6.63 -6.50 3.99
CA GLY A 42 8.03 -6.39 4.39
C GLY A 42 8.92 -5.65 3.41
N ASN A 43 8.37 -5.02 2.37
CA ASN A 43 9.11 -4.16 1.46
C ASN A 43 9.23 -2.76 2.07
N LEU A 44 10.46 -2.25 2.19
CA LEU A 44 10.73 -0.99 2.86
C LEU A 44 10.55 0.18 1.88
N PHE A 45 10.04 1.31 2.37
CA PHE A 45 9.77 2.53 1.58
C PHE A 45 8.81 2.29 0.39
N ALA A 46 8.01 1.24 0.45
CA ALA A 46 7.15 0.75 -0.63
C ALA A 46 5.66 1.07 -0.42
N GLU A 47 5.33 1.95 0.55
CA GLU A 47 3.95 2.34 0.79
C GLU A 47 3.31 2.89 -0.49
N GLU A 48 2.11 2.41 -0.80
CA GLU A 48 1.36 2.75 -2.01
C GLU A 48 0.86 4.19 -1.94
N MET A 49 1.34 5.03 -2.86
CA MET A 49 1.00 6.46 -2.97
C MET A 49 0.02 6.72 -4.13
N GLY A 50 0.06 7.91 -4.70
CA GLY A 50 -0.96 8.38 -5.62
C GLY A 50 -2.29 8.61 -4.91
N ILE A 51 -3.41 8.38 -5.57
CA ILE A 51 -4.76 8.58 -5.02
C ILE A 51 -4.99 7.76 -3.73
N LEU A 52 -4.51 6.52 -3.68
CA LEU A 52 -4.62 5.72 -2.47
C LEU A 52 -3.88 6.36 -1.29
N GLY A 53 -2.66 6.85 -1.53
CA GLY A 53 -1.87 7.55 -0.51
C GLY A 53 -2.57 8.81 0.01
N GLU A 54 -3.19 9.58 -0.87
CA GLU A 54 -4.01 10.73 -0.48
C GLU A 54 -5.15 10.33 0.44
N LEU A 55 -5.88 9.26 0.11
CA LEU A 55 -6.99 8.74 0.91
C LEU A 55 -6.51 8.25 2.28
N LYS A 56 -5.39 7.54 2.34
CA LYS A 56 -4.79 7.04 3.58
C LYS A 56 -4.27 8.18 4.46
N LEU A 57 -3.62 9.20 3.90
CA LEU A 57 -3.17 10.38 4.63
C LEU A 57 -4.35 11.20 5.18
N ALA A 58 -5.41 11.35 4.37
CA ALA A 58 -6.66 11.96 4.84
C ALA A 58 -7.27 11.16 6.00
N ASN A 59 -7.21 9.83 5.94
CA ASN A 59 -7.67 8.95 7.02
C ASN A 59 -6.83 9.13 8.29
N GLN A 60 -5.52 9.17 8.20
CA GLN A 60 -4.64 9.42 9.35
C GLN A 60 -4.92 10.77 10.02
N TYR A 61 -5.20 11.81 9.22
CA TYR A 61 -5.47 13.16 9.72
C TYR A 61 -6.87 13.29 10.32
N ARG A 62 -7.91 12.79 9.63
CA ARG A 62 -9.32 12.98 9.97
C ARG A 62 -9.92 11.85 10.82
N ASN A 63 -9.27 10.70 10.86
CA ASN A 63 -9.72 9.48 11.51
C ASN A 63 -8.58 8.75 12.24
N PRO A 64 -7.86 9.41 13.16
CA PRO A 64 -6.69 8.81 13.82
C PRO A 64 -7.02 7.57 14.67
N GLU A 65 -8.30 7.39 15.06
CA GLU A 65 -8.76 6.21 15.78
C GLU A 65 -9.12 5.02 14.86
N GLY A 66 -9.01 5.20 13.54
CA GLY A 66 -9.26 4.15 12.56
C GLY A 66 -10.70 3.62 12.55
N ASN A 67 -11.69 4.50 12.72
CA ASN A 67 -13.10 4.12 12.67
C ASN A 67 -13.53 3.80 11.22
N PRO A 68 -14.04 2.58 10.94
CA PRO A 68 -14.42 2.19 9.58
C PRO A 68 -15.55 3.03 8.97
N ILE A 69 -16.42 3.63 9.80
CA ILE A 69 -17.50 4.52 9.31
C ILE A 69 -16.93 5.84 8.82
N LEU A 70 -15.91 6.38 9.50
CA LEU A 70 -15.23 7.58 9.07
C LEU A 70 -14.36 7.33 7.81
N TRP A 71 -13.84 6.11 7.65
CA TRP A 71 -13.19 5.70 6.41
C TRP A 71 -14.16 5.76 5.22
N ASP A 72 -15.39 5.22 5.35
CA ASP A 72 -16.42 5.32 4.31
C ASP A 72 -16.72 6.79 3.95
N ALA A 73 -16.79 7.67 4.96
CA ALA A 73 -17.05 9.10 4.75
C ALA A 73 -15.87 9.78 4.00
N ILE A 74 -14.64 9.43 4.31
CA ILE A 74 -13.45 9.96 3.61
C ILE A 74 -13.44 9.53 2.15
N LEU A 75 -13.77 8.26 1.86
CA LEU A 75 -13.88 7.77 0.49
C LEU A 75 -14.99 8.47 -0.28
N LEU A 76 -16.12 8.72 0.37
CA LEU A 76 -17.24 9.44 -0.23
C LEU A 76 -16.88 10.90 -0.52
N ASP A 77 -16.29 11.60 0.45
CA ASP A 77 -15.81 12.97 0.28
C ASP A 77 -14.87 13.09 -0.93
N ALA A 78 -13.88 12.19 -1.02
CA ALA A 78 -12.91 12.22 -2.11
C ALA A 78 -13.58 12.08 -3.50
N VAL A 79 -14.62 11.26 -3.60
CA VAL A 79 -15.38 11.11 -4.84
C VAL A 79 -16.25 12.33 -5.13
N LEU A 80 -16.93 12.89 -4.11
CA LEU A 80 -17.82 14.04 -4.26
C LEU A 80 -17.07 15.36 -4.54
N MET A 81 -15.81 15.45 -4.14
CA MET A 81 -14.95 16.59 -4.47
C MET A 81 -14.53 16.65 -5.94
N GLU A 82 -14.68 15.55 -6.69
CA GLU A 82 -14.36 15.51 -8.12
C GLU A 82 -15.57 15.92 -8.96
N PRO A 83 -15.60 17.14 -9.54
CA PRO A 83 -16.79 17.67 -10.24
C PRO A 83 -17.15 16.89 -11.50
N ASN A 84 -16.21 16.14 -12.04
CA ASN A 84 -16.41 15.32 -13.24
C ASN A 84 -16.95 13.92 -12.93
N ILE A 85 -17.22 13.57 -11.66
CA ILE A 85 -17.81 12.28 -11.29
C ILE A 85 -19.30 12.46 -10.97
N THR A 86 -20.13 11.63 -11.64
CA THR A 86 -21.51 11.40 -11.20
C THR A 86 -21.58 10.06 -10.50
N LEU A 87 -21.89 10.08 -9.20
CA LEU A 87 -21.94 8.89 -8.33
C LEU A 87 -23.34 8.28 -8.31
N TYR A 88 -23.42 6.96 -8.55
CA TYR A 88 -24.64 6.14 -8.46
C TYR A 88 -24.43 5.04 -7.42
N LEU A 89 -24.85 5.27 -6.17
CA LEU A 89 -24.88 4.26 -5.10
C LEU A 89 -26.13 3.38 -5.21
N ASN A 90 -26.12 2.22 -4.55
CA ASN A 90 -27.22 1.24 -4.57
C ASN A 90 -27.67 0.87 -5.98
N THR A 91 -26.74 0.94 -6.94
CA THR A 91 -27.03 0.77 -8.36
C THR A 91 -26.28 -0.45 -8.89
N PHE A 92 -27.03 -1.52 -9.14
CA PHE A 92 -26.48 -2.81 -9.61
C PHE A 92 -26.54 -2.92 -11.14
N VAL A 93 -25.40 -3.13 -11.78
CA VAL A 93 -25.34 -3.43 -13.21
C VAL A 93 -25.93 -4.81 -13.46
N SER A 94 -27.03 -4.88 -14.22
CA SER A 94 -27.83 -6.07 -14.42
C SER A 94 -27.69 -6.69 -15.81
N GLN A 95 -27.29 -5.89 -16.81
CA GLN A 95 -27.15 -6.37 -18.19
C GLN A 95 -26.06 -5.58 -18.94
N VAL A 96 -25.37 -6.24 -19.85
CA VAL A 96 -24.39 -5.65 -20.77
C VAL A 96 -24.79 -5.96 -22.20
N GLU A 97 -24.85 -4.96 -23.06
CA GLU A 97 -25.04 -5.12 -24.47
C GLU A 97 -23.71 -4.90 -25.19
N ALA A 98 -23.20 -5.95 -25.80
CA ALA A 98 -21.96 -5.93 -26.58
C ALA A 98 -22.11 -6.65 -27.92
N SER A 99 -21.36 -6.20 -28.90
CA SER A 99 -21.28 -6.89 -30.23
C SER A 99 -19.90 -6.62 -30.84
N GLU A 100 -19.39 -7.61 -31.54
CA GLU A 100 -18.14 -7.51 -32.32
C GLU A 100 -16.94 -6.97 -31.46
N GLY A 101 -16.83 -7.42 -30.19
CA GLY A 101 -15.76 -6.98 -29.30
C GLY A 101 -15.90 -5.54 -28.80
N HIS A 102 -17.10 -4.96 -28.83
CA HIS A 102 -17.37 -3.61 -28.36
C HIS A 102 -18.62 -3.57 -27.48
N ILE A 103 -18.47 -2.98 -26.28
CA ILE A 103 -19.60 -2.73 -25.37
C ILE A 103 -20.32 -1.46 -25.80
N LYS A 104 -21.62 -1.57 -26.08
CA LYS A 104 -22.49 -0.46 -26.48
C LYS A 104 -23.12 0.23 -25.28
N THR A 105 -23.76 -0.57 -24.42
CA THR A 105 -24.48 -0.08 -23.26
C THR A 105 -24.39 -1.05 -22.11
N ILE A 106 -24.55 -0.51 -20.90
CA ILE A 106 -24.84 -1.29 -19.70
C ILE A 106 -26.17 -0.83 -19.11
N GLN A 107 -26.95 -1.78 -18.61
CA GLN A 107 -28.19 -1.49 -17.88
C GLN A 107 -27.96 -1.74 -16.39
N ALA A 108 -28.51 -0.85 -15.55
CA ALA A 108 -28.40 -0.96 -14.13
C ALA A 108 -29.76 -0.69 -13.45
N LEU A 109 -29.94 -1.30 -12.29
CA LEU A 109 -31.10 -1.08 -11.43
C LEU A 109 -30.64 -0.34 -10.15
N GLU A 110 -31.12 0.86 -9.94
CA GLU A 110 -31.01 1.56 -8.66
C GLU A 110 -32.05 0.96 -7.69
N ILE A 111 -31.54 0.15 -6.76
CA ILE A 111 -32.38 -0.77 -5.97
C ILE A 111 -33.40 -0.03 -5.06
N ILE A 112 -33.02 1.12 -4.49
CA ILE A 112 -33.87 1.85 -3.54
C ILE A 112 -35.00 2.58 -4.26
N SER A 113 -34.74 3.17 -5.43
CA SER A 113 -35.76 3.92 -6.21
C SER A 113 -36.41 3.07 -7.28
N GLU A 114 -35.99 1.82 -7.48
CA GLU A 114 -36.45 0.89 -8.53
C GLU A 114 -36.27 1.43 -9.95
N ARG A 115 -35.42 2.46 -10.13
CA ARG A 115 -35.16 3.06 -11.46
C ARG A 115 -34.24 2.17 -12.28
N LYS A 116 -34.65 1.94 -13.52
CA LYS A 116 -33.78 1.34 -14.53
C LYS A 116 -32.98 2.44 -15.23
N LEU A 117 -31.68 2.29 -15.26
CA LEU A 117 -30.73 3.22 -15.85
C LEU A 117 -30.00 2.53 -16.99
N THR A 118 -29.74 3.27 -18.06
CA THR A 118 -28.90 2.80 -19.17
C THR A 118 -27.74 3.75 -19.34
N PHE A 119 -26.53 3.21 -19.40
CA PHE A 119 -25.31 3.98 -19.59
C PHE A 119 -24.66 3.58 -20.89
N SER A 120 -24.25 4.59 -21.67
CA SER A 120 -23.36 4.45 -22.82
C SER A 120 -22.07 5.23 -22.56
N SER A 121 -20.95 4.69 -22.97
CA SER A 121 -19.64 5.33 -22.79
C SER A 121 -18.71 4.95 -23.93
N THR A 122 -17.72 5.81 -24.19
CA THR A 122 -16.63 5.50 -25.12
C THR A 122 -15.77 4.36 -24.59
N LEU A 123 -15.57 4.29 -23.27
CA LEU A 123 -14.76 3.27 -22.60
C LEU A 123 -15.38 2.91 -21.24
N PHE A 124 -15.30 1.64 -20.88
CA PHE A 124 -15.75 1.09 -19.61
C PHE A 124 -14.55 0.59 -18.78
N VAL A 125 -14.65 0.72 -17.46
CA VAL A 125 -13.70 0.11 -16.53
C VAL A 125 -14.47 -0.83 -15.62
N ASP A 126 -14.21 -2.14 -15.71
CA ASP A 126 -14.80 -3.13 -14.81
C ASP A 126 -14.01 -3.18 -13.50
N ALA A 127 -14.61 -2.62 -12.46
CA ALA A 127 -14.12 -2.64 -11.07
C ALA A 127 -15.12 -3.38 -10.14
N THR A 128 -15.97 -4.25 -10.69
CA THR A 128 -17.05 -4.90 -9.94
C THR A 128 -16.58 -5.96 -8.94
N GLY A 129 -15.29 -6.25 -8.93
CA GLY A 129 -14.65 -7.20 -8.02
C GLY A 129 -14.77 -8.66 -8.47
N ASP A 130 -15.89 -9.06 -9.05
CA ASP A 130 -16.09 -10.38 -9.65
C ASP A 130 -16.06 -10.33 -11.19
N GLY A 131 -15.83 -9.15 -11.80
CA GLY A 131 -15.76 -8.99 -13.24
C GLY A 131 -17.12 -9.21 -13.93
N PHE A 132 -18.17 -8.66 -13.36
CA PHE A 132 -19.54 -8.88 -13.89
C PHE A 132 -19.68 -8.34 -15.33
N VAL A 133 -19.16 -7.13 -15.60
CA VAL A 133 -19.27 -6.50 -16.92
C VAL A 133 -18.50 -7.31 -17.97
N ALA A 134 -17.24 -7.62 -17.67
CA ALA A 134 -16.37 -8.38 -18.56
C ALA A 134 -16.90 -9.81 -18.86
N ALA A 135 -17.39 -10.50 -17.82
CA ALA A 135 -17.98 -11.83 -17.99
C ALA A 135 -19.30 -11.78 -18.77
N SER A 136 -20.14 -10.76 -18.55
CA SER A 136 -21.43 -10.60 -19.21
C SER A 136 -21.28 -10.28 -20.71
N CYS A 137 -20.21 -9.63 -21.12
CA CYS A 137 -19.92 -9.41 -22.53
C CYS A 137 -19.20 -10.59 -23.22
N GLY A 138 -18.81 -11.62 -22.46
CA GLY A 138 -18.20 -12.84 -23.00
C GLY A 138 -16.67 -12.84 -23.01
N MET A 139 -16.00 -11.97 -22.25
CA MET A 139 -14.55 -12.03 -22.09
C MET A 139 -14.14 -13.32 -21.39
N GLU A 140 -13.11 -14.00 -21.89
CA GLU A 140 -12.62 -15.24 -21.32
C GLU A 140 -12.00 -15.06 -19.93
N TYR A 141 -12.32 -15.98 -19.02
CA TYR A 141 -11.80 -16.00 -17.66
C TYR A 141 -11.53 -17.41 -17.15
N ILE A 142 -10.82 -17.51 -16.04
CA ILE A 142 -10.51 -18.74 -15.32
C ILE A 142 -11.06 -18.60 -13.90
N ILE A 143 -11.62 -19.69 -13.36
CA ILE A 143 -11.93 -19.89 -11.94
C ILE A 143 -11.18 -21.12 -11.50
N GLY A 144 -10.56 -21.07 -10.30
CA GLY A 144 -9.75 -22.17 -9.80
C GLY A 144 -8.25 -21.97 -10.06
N LYS A 145 -7.48 -23.05 -9.90
CA LYS A 145 -6.02 -23.03 -9.92
C LYS A 145 -5.54 -23.75 -11.19
N GLU A 146 -4.72 -23.10 -11.96
CA GLU A 146 -4.05 -23.67 -13.12
C GLU A 146 -3.11 -24.80 -12.69
N ASP A 147 -2.95 -25.79 -13.54
CA ASP A 147 -1.94 -26.84 -13.34
C ASP A 147 -0.51 -26.29 -13.57
N SER A 148 0.46 -26.96 -12.92
CA SER A 148 1.86 -26.55 -12.95
C SER A 148 2.50 -26.57 -14.34
N SER A 149 1.93 -27.31 -15.31
CA SER A 149 2.45 -27.40 -16.66
C SER A 149 2.09 -26.18 -17.51
N THR A 150 0.99 -25.48 -17.18
CA THR A 150 0.48 -24.35 -17.94
C THR A 150 1.44 -23.16 -17.94
N HIS A 151 2.00 -22.80 -16.77
CA HIS A 151 2.93 -21.67 -16.61
C HIS A 151 4.27 -22.06 -15.96
N GLN A 152 4.50 -23.35 -15.70
CA GLN A 152 5.72 -23.89 -15.05
C GLN A 152 6.00 -23.23 -13.68
N GLU A 153 4.96 -23.01 -12.89
CA GLU A 153 5.04 -22.36 -11.58
C GLU A 153 5.23 -23.43 -10.48
N ALA A 154 6.24 -23.25 -9.64
CA ALA A 154 6.58 -24.20 -8.58
C ALA A 154 5.48 -24.38 -7.52
N ASN A 155 4.67 -23.34 -7.29
CA ASN A 155 3.60 -23.33 -6.29
C ASN A 155 2.21 -23.54 -6.89
N ALA A 156 2.13 -23.92 -8.18
CA ALA A 156 0.87 -24.25 -8.83
C ALA A 156 0.41 -25.65 -8.46
N SER A 157 -0.86 -25.94 -8.65
CA SER A 157 -1.44 -27.27 -8.49
C SER A 157 -0.82 -28.28 -9.48
N ILE A 158 -0.73 -29.56 -9.11
CA ILE A 158 -0.22 -30.58 -10.04
C ILE A 158 -1.19 -30.76 -11.23
N GLU A 159 -2.49 -30.76 -10.93
CA GLU A 159 -3.58 -30.82 -11.91
C GLU A 159 -4.47 -29.58 -11.71
N PHE A 160 -5.31 -29.27 -12.69
CA PHE A 160 -6.30 -28.21 -12.56
C PHE A 160 -7.20 -28.47 -11.34
N ASP A 161 -7.28 -27.48 -10.44
CA ASP A 161 -8.11 -27.53 -9.24
C ASP A 161 -9.20 -26.44 -9.35
N PRO A 162 -10.50 -26.79 -9.44
CA PRO A 162 -11.58 -25.83 -9.59
C PRO A 162 -11.85 -24.99 -8.33
N THR A 163 -11.19 -25.28 -7.22
CA THR A 163 -11.38 -24.57 -5.95
C THR A 163 -10.69 -23.21 -5.94
N THR A 164 -11.21 -22.31 -5.11
CA THR A 164 -10.71 -20.95 -4.91
C THR A 164 -10.36 -20.70 -3.45
N GLN A 165 -9.87 -19.51 -3.14
CA GLN A 165 -9.74 -19.06 -1.75
C GLN A 165 -11.11 -18.65 -1.21
N GLY A 166 -11.43 -19.04 0.03
CA GLY A 166 -12.72 -18.81 0.66
C GLY A 166 -13.03 -17.32 0.95
N CYS A 167 -14.27 -17.09 1.36
CA CYS A 167 -14.75 -15.81 1.84
C CYS A 167 -14.65 -15.74 3.36
N THR A 168 -14.66 -14.55 3.94
CA THR A 168 -14.64 -14.34 5.40
C THR A 168 -15.76 -13.40 5.85
N ILE A 169 -16.28 -13.59 7.06
CA ILE A 169 -17.04 -12.58 7.80
C ILE A 169 -16.31 -12.29 9.10
N LEU A 170 -16.16 -11.02 9.43
CA LEU A 170 -15.48 -10.57 10.63
C LEU A 170 -16.49 -10.19 11.72
N MET A 171 -16.02 -10.12 12.96
CA MET A 171 -16.75 -9.55 14.08
C MET A 171 -15.85 -8.62 14.87
N ASN A 172 -16.46 -7.61 15.52
CA ASN A 172 -15.80 -6.76 16.49
C ASN A 172 -16.45 -6.93 17.85
N THR A 173 -15.62 -6.95 18.88
CA THR A 173 -16.05 -6.99 20.27
C THR A 173 -15.58 -5.74 21.01
N VAL A 174 -16.22 -5.43 22.12
CA VAL A 174 -15.85 -4.31 22.98
C VAL A 174 -16.00 -4.73 24.44
N LYS A 175 -15.05 -4.34 25.28
CA LYS A 175 -15.10 -4.61 26.72
C LYS A 175 -15.98 -3.57 27.42
N LYS A 176 -16.96 -4.02 28.21
CA LYS A 176 -17.83 -3.18 29.04
C LYS A 176 -17.33 -3.15 30.48
N ASP A 177 -17.84 -2.23 31.26
CA ASP A 177 -17.61 -2.10 32.70
C ASP A 177 -18.52 -3.02 33.57
N HIS A 178 -19.41 -3.77 32.94
CA HIS A 178 -20.34 -4.69 33.56
C HIS A 178 -20.43 -6.02 32.79
N ILE A 179 -21.02 -7.03 33.43
CA ILE A 179 -21.26 -8.34 32.80
C ILE A 179 -22.34 -8.19 31.72
N VAL A 180 -22.01 -8.69 30.51
CA VAL A 180 -22.93 -8.75 29.37
C VAL A 180 -23.28 -10.22 29.13
N PRO A 181 -24.50 -10.68 29.42
CA PRO A 181 -24.89 -12.05 29.14
C PRO A 181 -25.05 -12.27 27.62
N PHE A 182 -24.79 -13.46 27.15
CA PHE A 182 -25.02 -13.84 25.76
C PHE A 182 -25.73 -15.18 25.66
N ILE A 183 -26.85 -15.20 24.93
CA ILE A 183 -27.56 -16.40 24.56
C ILE A 183 -27.38 -16.61 23.06
N ALA A 184 -26.78 -17.72 22.69
CA ALA A 184 -26.50 -18.01 21.29
C ALA A 184 -27.80 -18.13 20.47
N PRO A 185 -27.83 -17.52 19.26
CA PRO A 185 -28.94 -17.76 18.33
C PRO A 185 -29.03 -19.24 17.97
N VAL A 186 -30.24 -19.73 17.70
CA VAL A 186 -30.51 -21.15 17.36
C VAL A 186 -29.70 -21.61 16.14
N PHE A 187 -29.41 -20.71 15.21
CA PHE A 187 -28.63 -21.04 14.02
C PHE A 187 -27.11 -21.16 14.28
N ALA A 188 -26.59 -20.66 15.41
CA ALA A 188 -25.16 -20.72 15.73
C ALA A 188 -24.69 -22.16 15.98
N TYR A 189 -23.46 -22.46 15.59
CA TYR A 189 -22.88 -23.77 15.90
C TYR A 189 -22.69 -23.97 17.42
N SER A 190 -22.82 -25.21 17.87
CA SER A 190 -22.65 -25.59 19.28
C SER A 190 -21.20 -25.42 19.75
N LEU A 191 -21.02 -25.35 21.07
CA LEU A 191 -19.68 -25.25 21.69
C LEU A 191 -18.77 -26.39 21.26
N GLU A 192 -19.29 -27.64 21.25
CA GLU A 192 -18.52 -28.84 20.88
C GLU A 192 -18.13 -28.82 19.39
N HIS A 193 -19.00 -28.27 18.53
CA HIS A 193 -18.68 -28.13 17.11
C HIS A 193 -17.54 -27.16 16.90
N ILE A 194 -17.60 -25.97 17.51
CA ILE A 194 -16.56 -24.95 17.42
C ILE A 194 -15.24 -25.45 18.03
N GLU A 195 -15.29 -26.10 19.20
CA GLU A 195 -14.09 -26.62 19.83
C GLU A 195 -13.35 -27.62 18.94
N ARG A 196 -14.08 -28.51 18.26
CA ARG A 196 -13.48 -29.45 17.30
C ARG A 196 -12.82 -28.72 16.12
N LEU A 197 -13.43 -27.65 15.61
CA LEU A 197 -12.87 -26.86 14.52
C LEU A 197 -11.58 -26.14 14.94
N LEU A 198 -11.59 -25.53 16.12
CA LEU A 198 -10.43 -24.78 16.63
C LEU A 198 -9.23 -25.68 16.96
N ASN A 199 -9.48 -26.92 17.37
CA ASN A 199 -8.44 -27.92 17.63
C ASN A 199 -7.78 -28.44 16.34
N ASN A 200 -8.38 -28.20 15.17
CA ASN A 200 -7.80 -28.49 13.88
C ASN A 200 -6.99 -27.27 13.37
N GLY A 201 -5.74 -27.49 12.95
CA GLY A 201 -4.95 -26.48 12.25
C GLY A 201 -4.51 -25.26 13.09
N GLY A 202 -4.36 -25.40 14.42
CA GLY A 202 -3.71 -24.37 15.27
C GLY A 202 -4.41 -23.03 15.35
N ARG A 203 -5.73 -22.96 15.16
CA ARG A 203 -6.53 -21.73 15.19
C ARG A 203 -6.68 -21.19 16.61
N ILE A 204 -6.45 -19.90 16.77
CA ILE A 204 -6.46 -19.22 18.07
C ILE A 204 -7.65 -18.26 18.13
N VAL A 205 -8.40 -18.32 19.24
CA VAL A 205 -9.39 -17.31 19.62
C VAL A 205 -9.01 -16.72 20.98
N CYS A 206 -9.40 -15.49 21.21
CA CYS A 206 -9.17 -14.79 22.47
C CYS A 206 -10.39 -13.96 22.88
N GLU A 207 -10.43 -13.57 24.15
CA GLU A 207 -11.46 -12.71 24.73
C GLU A 207 -11.17 -11.22 24.57
N LYS A 208 -10.16 -10.87 23.81
CA LYS A 208 -9.82 -9.48 23.62
C LYS A 208 -10.70 -8.82 22.57
N SER A 209 -10.94 -7.53 22.74
CA SER A 209 -11.57 -6.70 21.73
C SER A 209 -10.65 -6.63 20.51
N ASN A 210 -11.15 -6.96 19.33
CA ASN A 210 -10.39 -6.98 18.11
C ASN A 210 -11.23 -6.55 16.90
N GLY A 211 -10.55 -6.19 15.83
CA GLY A 211 -11.16 -5.87 14.56
C GLY A 211 -11.10 -7.05 13.61
N CYS A 212 -10.03 -7.12 12.83
CA CYS A 212 -9.87 -8.10 11.77
C CYS A 212 -9.17 -9.40 12.17
N ASP A 213 -8.93 -9.66 13.45
CA ASP A 213 -8.10 -10.79 13.93
C ASP A 213 -8.69 -12.15 13.58
N PHE A 214 -9.97 -12.24 13.29
CA PHE A 214 -10.64 -13.46 12.86
C PHE A 214 -10.72 -13.63 11.34
N TRP A 215 -9.83 -13.00 10.58
CA TRP A 215 -9.78 -13.10 9.11
C TRP A 215 -9.63 -14.56 8.60
N TRP A 216 -9.08 -15.46 9.41
CA TRP A 216 -8.96 -16.89 9.14
C TRP A 216 -10.26 -17.67 9.31
N VAL A 217 -11.36 -17.03 9.76
CA VAL A 217 -12.70 -17.65 9.71
C VAL A 217 -13.20 -17.60 8.27
N GLU A 218 -12.84 -18.62 7.52
CA GLU A 218 -13.05 -18.70 6.09
C GLU A 218 -13.91 -19.88 5.71
N PHE A 219 -14.70 -19.69 4.65
CA PHE A 219 -15.55 -20.73 4.09
C PHE A 219 -15.85 -20.49 2.61
N GLY A 220 -16.18 -21.55 1.87
CA GLY A 220 -16.75 -21.50 0.53
C GLY A 220 -15.74 -21.57 -0.61
N GLY A 221 -14.44 -21.79 -0.36
CA GLY A 221 -13.45 -21.95 -1.44
C GLY A 221 -13.67 -23.19 -2.30
N GLN A 222 -14.35 -24.21 -1.76
CA GLN A 222 -14.78 -25.43 -2.48
C GLN A 222 -16.13 -25.25 -3.20
N GLN A 223 -16.74 -24.06 -3.14
CA GLN A 223 -18.01 -23.72 -3.76
C GLN A 223 -17.82 -22.60 -4.78
N ASP A 224 -18.83 -22.38 -5.61
CA ASP A 224 -18.87 -21.19 -6.47
C ASP A 224 -19.05 -19.93 -5.60
N THR A 225 -17.98 -19.16 -5.41
CA THR A 225 -17.97 -17.94 -4.60
C THR A 225 -18.85 -16.82 -5.16
N ILE A 226 -19.40 -16.97 -6.36
CA ILE A 226 -20.34 -16.03 -6.97
C ILE A 226 -21.76 -16.50 -6.78
N ASN A 227 -22.11 -17.65 -7.30
CA ASN A 227 -23.48 -18.15 -7.30
C ASN A 227 -23.93 -18.67 -5.92
N SER A 228 -23.02 -19.21 -5.11
CA SER A 228 -23.31 -19.74 -3.76
C SER A 228 -23.09 -18.71 -2.65
N ILE A 229 -22.86 -17.43 -2.96
CA ILE A 229 -22.47 -16.43 -1.95
C ILE A 229 -23.45 -16.27 -0.80
N ALA A 230 -24.76 -16.45 -1.06
CA ALA A 230 -25.79 -16.35 -0.02
C ALA A 230 -25.69 -17.50 1.00
N SER A 231 -25.46 -18.75 0.55
CA SER A 231 -25.26 -19.90 1.42
C SER A 231 -23.94 -19.83 2.16
N ILE A 232 -22.87 -19.36 1.49
CA ILE A 232 -21.57 -19.08 2.10
C ILE A 232 -21.68 -18.05 3.22
N ALA A 233 -22.40 -16.95 2.97
CA ALA A 233 -22.63 -15.90 3.97
C ALA A 233 -23.38 -16.41 5.20
N PHE A 234 -24.36 -17.30 4.98
CA PHE A 234 -25.12 -17.86 6.10
C PHE A 234 -24.26 -18.85 6.91
N GLU A 235 -23.45 -19.68 6.25
CA GLU A 235 -22.53 -20.59 6.94
C GLU A 235 -21.49 -19.81 7.78
N LEU A 236 -20.91 -18.75 7.22
CA LEU A 236 -19.99 -17.87 7.95
C LEU A 236 -20.64 -17.23 9.17
N LYS A 237 -21.93 -16.83 9.08
CA LYS A 237 -22.68 -16.33 10.24
C LYS A 237 -22.85 -17.37 11.33
N LYS A 238 -23.15 -18.62 10.96
CA LYS A 238 -23.24 -19.74 11.93
C LYS A 238 -21.91 -19.93 12.66
N LEU A 239 -20.79 -19.86 11.93
CA LEU A 239 -19.45 -19.96 12.47
C LEU A 239 -19.12 -18.80 13.42
N ILE A 240 -19.30 -17.55 13.00
CA ILE A 240 -18.98 -16.37 13.80
C ILE A 240 -19.78 -16.32 15.11
N PHE A 241 -21.08 -16.54 15.06
CA PHE A 241 -21.91 -16.56 16.28
C PHE A 241 -21.56 -17.77 17.15
N GLY A 242 -21.18 -18.91 16.57
CA GLY A 242 -20.68 -20.07 17.29
C GLY A 242 -19.34 -19.78 18.00
N ILE A 243 -18.39 -19.13 17.32
CA ILE A 243 -17.08 -18.72 17.90
C ILE A 243 -17.31 -17.72 19.03
N TYR A 244 -18.17 -16.71 18.84
CA TYR A 244 -18.47 -15.77 19.90
C TYR A 244 -19.14 -16.45 21.11
N ASN A 245 -20.06 -17.40 20.86
CA ASN A 245 -20.63 -18.24 21.90
C ASN A 245 -19.56 -19.04 22.65
N TYR A 246 -18.61 -19.62 21.94
CA TYR A 246 -17.49 -20.35 22.55
C TYR A 246 -16.63 -19.45 23.44
N ILE A 247 -16.28 -18.25 22.99
CA ILE A 247 -15.57 -17.26 23.79
C ILE A 247 -16.35 -16.90 25.06
N LYS A 248 -17.65 -16.62 24.93
CA LYS A 248 -18.51 -16.19 26.03
C LYS A 248 -18.86 -17.28 27.04
N ASN A 249 -19.18 -18.47 26.57
CA ASN A 249 -19.93 -19.47 27.37
C ASN A 249 -19.16 -20.80 27.57
N SER A 250 -17.98 -20.99 26.99
CA SER A 250 -17.20 -22.23 27.19
C SER A 250 -16.55 -22.34 28.57
N GLY A 251 -16.45 -21.24 29.30
CA GLY A 251 -15.73 -21.16 30.57
C GLY A 251 -14.19 -21.12 30.45
N LYS A 252 -13.67 -21.00 29.19
CA LYS A 252 -12.23 -20.98 28.91
C LYS A 252 -11.62 -19.59 28.87
N PHE A 253 -12.46 -18.55 28.85
CA PHE A 253 -12.06 -17.15 28.65
C PHE A 253 -12.67 -16.26 29.72
N ASP A 254 -11.93 -15.20 30.12
CA ASP A 254 -12.47 -14.12 30.94
C ASP A 254 -13.24 -13.12 30.06
N ALA A 255 -14.37 -13.57 29.53
CA ALA A 255 -15.19 -12.85 28.58
C ALA A 255 -16.53 -12.35 29.14
N GLY A 256 -16.72 -12.37 30.49
CA GLY A 256 -17.99 -12.01 31.11
C GLY A 256 -18.49 -10.63 30.69
N ASN A 257 -17.61 -9.65 30.58
CA ASN A 257 -17.92 -8.27 30.19
C ASN A 257 -17.63 -7.94 28.69
N LEU A 258 -17.35 -8.94 27.86
CA LEU A 258 -17.13 -8.75 26.44
C LEU A 258 -18.50 -8.68 25.71
N ASP A 259 -18.72 -7.60 24.95
CA ASP A 259 -19.93 -7.38 24.16
C ASP A 259 -19.61 -7.48 22.65
N LEU A 260 -20.56 -8.03 21.88
CA LEU A 260 -20.47 -8.11 20.42
C LEU A 260 -20.94 -6.78 19.82
N SER A 261 -20.00 -5.94 19.40
CA SER A 261 -20.30 -4.60 18.91
C SER A 261 -20.67 -4.57 17.42
N TRP A 262 -20.19 -5.56 16.64
CA TRP A 262 -20.47 -5.61 15.21
C TRP A 262 -20.17 -7.01 14.63
N VAL A 263 -20.92 -7.38 13.60
CA VAL A 263 -20.69 -8.54 12.73
C VAL A 263 -20.84 -8.11 11.29
N GLY A 264 -19.95 -8.55 10.41
CA GLY A 264 -20.02 -8.26 8.98
C GLY A 264 -21.37 -8.62 8.36
N SER A 265 -21.94 -7.69 7.62
CA SER A 265 -23.21 -7.90 6.91
C SER A 265 -23.03 -8.68 5.61
N LEU A 266 -21.84 -8.57 5.00
CA LEU A 266 -21.48 -9.21 3.76
C LEU A 266 -20.15 -9.98 3.91
N PRO A 267 -19.97 -11.08 3.16
CA PRO A 267 -18.68 -11.77 3.10
C PRO A 267 -17.63 -10.94 2.34
N GLY A 268 -16.45 -10.82 2.92
CA GLY A 268 -15.26 -10.37 2.20
C GLY A 268 -14.78 -11.48 1.27
N LYS A 269 -14.83 -11.24 -0.03
CA LYS A 269 -14.37 -12.20 -1.04
C LYS A 269 -12.88 -12.03 -1.30
N ARG A 270 -12.15 -13.16 -1.38
CA ARG A 270 -10.76 -13.17 -1.83
C ARG A 270 -10.65 -13.43 -3.32
N GLU A 271 -11.26 -14.48 -3.81
CA GLU A 271 -11.09 -14.96 -5.18
C GLU A 271 -12.42 -15.22 -5.87
N SER A 272 -12.46 -14.99 -7.20
CA SER A 272 -13.53 -15.36 -8.10
C SER A 272 -12.96 -15.52 -9.52
N ARG A 273 -13.42 -14.73 -10.51
CA ARG A 273 -12.91 -14.76 -11.89
C ARG A 273 -11.56 -14.04 -11.97
N ARG A 274 -10.65 -14.58 -12.78
CA ARG A 274 -9.42 -13.96 -13.27
C ARG A 274 -9.48 -13.99 -14.79
N PHE A 275 -9.38 -12.81 -15.43
CA PHE A 275 -9.60 -12.72 -16.88
C PHE A 275 -8.33 -13.00 -17.66
N LYS A 276 -8.49 -13.60 -18.86
CA LYS A 276 -7.41 -13.76 -19.82
C LYS A 276 -7.18 -12.42 -20.52
N THR A 277 -6.08 -11.81 -20.22
CA THR A 277 -5.64 -10.51 -20.75
C THR A 277 -4.45 -10.68 -21.69
N GLU A 278 -3.95 -9.60 -22.28
CA GLU A 278 -2.79 -9.64 -23.19
C GLU A 278 -1.52 -10.18 -22.50
N TYR A 279 -1.44 -10.05 -21.18
CA TYR A 279 -0.41 -10.70 -20.37
C TYR A 279 -1.01 -11.28 -19.08
N MET A 280 -0.73 -12.53 -18.84
CA MET A 280 -1.06 -13.18 -17.57
C MET A 280 0.17 -13.10 -16.66
N LEU A 281 0.11 -12.27 -15.62
CA LEU A 281 1.19 -12.22 -14.62
C LEU A 281 1.31 -13.56 -13.93
N THR A 282 2.54 -14.08 -13.83
CA THR A 282 2.82 -15.39 -13.22
C THR A 282 3.45 -15.28 -11.85
N GLY A 283 3.32 -16.32 -11.03
CA GLY A 283 4.05 -16.42 -9.76
C GLY A 283 5.56 -16.37 -9.95
N ASN A 284 6.07 -16.83 -11.09
CA ASN A 284 7.48 -16.72 -11.43
C ASN A 284 7.91 -15.26 -11.62
N ASP A 285 7.07 -14.42 -12.27
CA ASP A 285 7.33 -12.99 -12.40
C ASP A 285 7.34 -12.31 -11.02
N VAL A 286 6.40 -12.67 -10.14
CA VAL A 286 6.29 -12.15 -8.77
C VAL A 286 7.51 -12.52 -7.93
N ILE A 287 7.91 -13.79 -7.93
CA ILE A 287 9.07 -14.29 -7.16
C ILE A 287 10.38 -13.67 -7.67
N ALA A 288 10.48 -13.43 -8.99
CA ALA A 288 11.65 -12.79 -9.59
C ALA A 288 11.73 -11.28 -9.34
N GLY A 289 10.69 -10.64 -8.80
CA GLY A 289 10.63 -9.18 -8.69
C GLY A 289 10.72 -8.51 -10.07
N LYS A 290 10.07 -9.09 -11.07
CA LYS A 290 10.22 -8.69 -12.47
C LYS A 290 9.66 -7.29 -12.73
N THR A 291 10.32 -6.56 -13.60
CA THR A 291 9.86 -5.28 -14.15
C THR A 291 9.50 -5.44 -15.63
N PHE A 292 8.75 -4.49 -16.19
CA PHE A 292 8.27 -4.53 -17.56
C PHE A 292 8.40 -3.14 -18.21
N ASP A 293 8.60 -3.09 -19.52
CA ASP A 293 8.68 -1.82 -20.25
C ASP A 293 7.39 -1.00 -20.13
N ASP A 294 6.23 -1.68 -20.09
CA ASP A 294 4.90 -1.10 -19.92
C ASP A 294 4.38 -1.22 -18.48
N VAL A 295 5.27 -1.23 -17.48
CA VAL A 295 4.89 -1.24 -16.07
C VAL A 295 3.98 -0.04 -15.75
N ALA A 296 2.89 -0.29 -15.02
CA ALA A 296 1.92 0.75 -14.68
C ALA A 296 1.67 0.88 -13.17
N PHE A 297 1.97 -0.16 -12.41
CA PHE A 297 1.86 -0.20 -10.95
C PHE A 297 2.65 -1.39 -10.42
N TYR A 298 2.56 -1.64 -9.12
CA TYR A 298 3.34 -2.69 -8.47
C TYR A 298 2.55 -3.47 -7.43
N GLY A 299 3.08 -4.63 -7.05
CA GLY A 299 2.72 -5.38 -5.87
C GLY A 299 3.96 -5.74 -5.06
N GLY A 300 3.75 -6.27 -3.88
CA GLY A 300 4.84 -6.62 -2.95
C GLY A 300 4.34 -7.34 -1.69
N TRP A 301 3.06 -7.68 -1.63
CA TRP A 301 2.52 -8.56 -0.60
C TRP A 301 2.98 -9.99 -0.83
N TYR A 302 3.01 -10.81 0.22
CA TYR A 302 3.30 -12.24 0.14
C TYR A 302 2.51 -12.95 -0.97
N LEU A 303 3.02 -14.04 -1.53
CA LEU A 303 2.16 -15.06 -2.12
C LEU A 303 1.41 -15.71 -0.95
N ASP A 304 0.16 -15.35 -0.76
CA ASP A 304 -0.64 -15.64 0.42
C ASP A 304 -1.75 -16.63 0.06
N PHE A 305 -1.44 -17.91 0.24
CA PHE A 305 -2.31 -19.03 -0.10
C PHE A 305 -3.17 -19.42 1.08
N HIS A 306 -4.48 -19.45 0.87
CA HIS A 306 -5.46 -19.92 1.85
C HIS A 306 -6.05 -21.26 1.39
N PRO A 307 -6.20 -22.24 2.30
CA PRO A 307 -6.82 -23.51 1.95
C PRO A 307 -8.28 -23.33 1.52
N SER A 308 -8.69 -24.03 0.47
CA SER A 308 -10.07 -23.94 -0.05
C SER A 308 -11.13 -24.42 0.94
N GLU A 309 -10.75 -25.31 1.86
CA GLU A 309 -11.57 -25.78 2.97
C GLU A 309 -11.83 -24.72 4.03
N GLY A 310 -11.03 -23.64 4.06
CA GLY A 310 -11.12 -22.57 5.04
C GLY A 310 -10.98 -23.06 6.47
N ILE A 311 -11.94 -22.73 7.34
CA ILE A 311 -11.92 -23.13 8.76
C ILE A 311 -11.95 -24.66 8.97
N TYR A 312 -12.41 -25.42 7.98
CA TYR A 312 -12.45 -26.90 8.03
C TYR A 312 -11.14 -27.56 7.62
N SER A 313 -10.14 -26.79 7.17
CA SER A 313 -8.81 -27.31 6.86
C SER A 313 -8.15 -27.91 8.11
N LYS A 314 -7.42 -29.00 7.91
CA LYS A 314 -6.60 -29.66 8.94
C LYS A 314 -5.15 -29.17 8.92
N THR A 315 -4.79 -28.35 7.94
CA THR A 315 -3.48 -27.73 7.80
C THR A 315 -3.51 -26.31 8.36
N ASP A 316 -2.39 -25.60 8.24
CA ASP A 316 -2.28 -24.18 8.59
C ASP A 316 -3.36 -23.35 7.87
N PHE A 317 -3.76 -22.25 8.48
CA PHE A 317 -4.81 -21.37 7.96
C PHE A 317 -4.35 -20.54 6.74
N CYS A 318 -3.04 -20.40 6.52
CA CYS A 318 -2.46 -19.83 5.29
C CYS A 318 -0.99 -20.22 5.15
N THR A 319 -0.48 -20.14 3.92
CA THR A 319 0.94 -20.25 3.62
C THR A 319 1.38 -18.95 2.98
N GLN A 320 2.30 -18.24 3.60
CA GLN A 320 2.81 -16.96 3.12
C GLN A 320 4.25 -17.11 2.63
N ILE A 321 4.46 -16.87 1.33
CA ILE A 321 5.78 -16.83 0.72
C ILE A 321 6.11 -15.36 0.44
N PRO A 322 7.09 -14.82 1.15
CA PRO A 322 7.45 -13.43 1.00
C PRO A 322 8.07 -13.15 -0.39
N VAL A 323 7.82 -11.95 -0.91
CA VAL A 323 8.31 -11.51 -2.21
C VAL A 323 8.87 -10.08 -2.14
N SER A 324 9.80 -9.78 -3.02
CA SER A 324 10.25 -8.41 -3.26
C SER A 324 9.19 -7.63 -4.04
N LEU A 325 9.38 -6.32 -4.16
CA LEU A 325 8.57 -5.50 -5.03
C LEU A 325 8.66 -6.00 -6.49
N TYR A 326 7.52 -6.08 -7.17
CA TYR A 326 7.45 -6.46 -8.58
C TYR A 326 6.54 -5.53 -9.35
N GLY A 327 6.85 -5.31 -10.64
CA GLY A 327 6.04 -4.50 -11.54
C GLY A 327 4.84 -5.27 -12.09
N ILE A 328 3.76 -4.56 -12.39
CA ILE A 328 2.59 -5.09 -13.08
C ILE A 328 2.35 -4.26 -14.34
N PRO A 329 2.35 -4.89 -15.54
CA PRO A 329 2.24 -4.17 -16.81
C PRO A 329 0.79 -3.81 -17.16
N LEU A 330 0.61 -2.76 -17.96
CA LEU A 330 -0.71 -2.36 -18.50
C LEU A 330 -1.43 -3.52 -19.21
N ARG A 331 -0.68 -4.42 -19.83
CA ARG A 331 -1.22 -5.60 -20.54
C ARG A 331 -1.99 -6.57 -19.64
N CYS A 332 -1.87 -6.46 -18.30
CA CYS A 332 -2.71 -7.21 -17.35
C CYS A 332 -4.11 -6.61 -17.19
N LEU A 333 -4.39 -5.43 -17.74
CA LEU A 333 -5.65 -4.70 -17.53
C LEU A 333 -6.60 -4.75 -18.73
N TYR A 334 -6.25 -5.37 -19.85
CA TYR A 334 -7.11 -5.45 -21.03
C TYR A 334 -6.89 -6.73 -21.83
N SER A 335 -7.86 -7.05 -22.70
CA SER A 335 -7.78 -8.13 -23.66
C SER A 335 -8.13 -7.59 -25.05
N SER A 336 -7.47 -8.09 -26.09
CA SER A 336 -7.77 -7.77 -27.50
C SER A 336 -9.13 -8.25 -27.97
N GLN A 337 -9.81 -9.09 -27.17
CA GLN A 337 -11.20 -9.51 -27.43
C GLN A 337 -12.18 -8.34 -27.44
N PHE A 338 -11.88 -7.28 -26.67
CA PHE A 338 -12.71 -6.08 -26.57
C PHE A 338 -11.87 -4.82 -26.72
N ASP A 339 -12.41 -3.82 -27.39
CA ASP A 339 -11.70 -2.61 -27.77
C ASP A 339 -11.99 -1.39 -26.87
N ASN A 340 -12.94 -1.52 -25.92
CA ASN A 340 -13.38 -0.42 -25.05
C ASN A 340 -13.67 -0.81 -23.60
N ILE A 341 -12.99 -1.82 -23.06
CA ILE A 341 -13.06 -2.17 -21.64
C ILE A 341 -11.66 -2.35 -21.05
N LEU A 342 -11.47 -1.81 -19.86
CA LEU A 342 -10.32 -2.08 -18.98
C LEU A 342 -10.81 -2.80 -17.71
N LEU A 343 -9.92 -3.60 -17.14
CA LEU A 343 -10.12 -4.31 -15.88
C LEU A 343 -9.30 -3.62 -14.78
N CYS A 344 -9.80 -3.62 -13.55
CA CYS A 344 -9.00 -3.22 -12.41
C CYS A 344 -9.40 -3.98 -11.13
N GLY A 345 -8.53 -3.93 -10.14
CA GLY A 345 -8.71 -4.69 -8.90
C GLY A 345 -8.30 -6.15 -9.07
N ARG A 346 -8.92 -7.05 -8.30
CA ARG A 346 -8.50 -8.46 -8.24
C ARG A 346 -8.82 -9.28 -9.50
N ILE A 347 -9.50 -8.71 -10.49
CA ILE A 347 -9.91 -9.39 -11.75
C ILE A 347 -8.91 -9.23 -12.89
N LEU A 348 -7.77 -8.58 -12.65
CA LEU A 348 -6.71 -8.43 -13.65
C LEU A 348 -6.14 -9.78 -14.11
N GLY A 349 -5.40 -9.77 -15.20
CA GLY A 349 -4.75 -10.96 -15.77
C GLY A 349 -3.61 -11.46 -14.91
N ALA A 350 -3.86 -12.50 -14.13
CA ALA A 350 -2.87 -13.17 -13.29
C ALA A 350 -3.20 -14.66 -13.14
N THR A 351 -2.17 -15.50 -13.01
CA THR A 351 -2.34 -16.90 -12.60
C THR A 351 -2.83 -16.97 -11.15
N HIS A 352 -3.34 -18.13 -10.70
CA HIS A 352 -3.73 -18.31 -9.30
C HIS A 352 -2.56 -18.02 -8.34
N VAL A 353 -1.35 -18.41 -8.71
CA VAL A 353 -0.14 -18.17 -7.90
C VAL A 353 0.16 -16.68 -7.79
N ALA A 354 0.22 -15.94 -8.90
CA ALA A 354 0.44 -14.50 -8.87
C ALA A 354 -0.71 -13.75 -8.17
N PHE A 355 -1.94 -14.22 -8.38
CA PHE A 355 -3.14 -13.66 -7.76
C PHE A 355 -3.07 -13.70 -6.23
N ALA A 356 -2.43 -14.69 -5.63
CA ALA A 356 -2.23 -14.76 -4.18
C ALA A 356 -1.57 -13.49 -3.60
N SER A 357 -0.81 -12.74 -4.42
CA SER A 357 -0.23 -11.44 -4.06
C SER A 357 -1.02 -10.26 -4.64
N THR A 358 -1.42 -10.30 -5.91
CA THR A 358 -2.03 -9.14 -6.60
C THR A 358 -3.42 -8.77 -6.11
N ARG A 359 -4.13 -9.69 -5.43
CA ARG A 359 -5.48 -9.47 -4.88
C ARG A 359 -5.55 -8.51 -3.69
N ILE A 360 -4.43 -8.12 -3.13
CA ILE A 360 -4.37 -7.25 -1.96
C ILE A 360 -4.85 -5.84 -2.32
N MET A 361 -5.58 -5.21 -1.38
CA MET A 361 -6.39 -4.03 -1.70
C MET A 361 -5.58 -2.83 -2.17
N ASP A 362 -4.37 -2.62 -1.65
CA ASP A 362 -3.55 -1.49 -2.05
C ASP A 362 -3.04 -1.66 -3.49
N THR A 363 -2.57 -2.87 -3.85
CA THR A 363 -2.23 -3.22 -5.24
C THR A 363 -3.46 -3.07 -6.15
N CYS A 364 -4.66 -3.49 -5.69
CA CYS A 364 -5.90 -3.31 -6.43
C CYS A 364 -6.25 -1.82 -6.64
N ALA A 365 -5.98 -0.96 -5.64
CA ALA A 365 -6.21 0.49 -5.76
C ALA A 365 -5.26 1.15 -6.76
N LEU A 366 -3.97 0.77 -6.76
CA LEU A 366 -3.01 1.22 -7.77
C LEU A 366 -3.43 0.79 -9.18
N SER A 367 -3.90 -0.46 -9.35
CA SER A 367 -4.45 -0.91 -10.65
C SER A 367 -5.62 -0.05 -11.11
N GLY A 368 -6.43 0.44 -10.16
CA GLY A 368 -7.52 1.37 -10.43
C GLY A 368 -6.99 2.70 -10.96
N GLN A 369 -6.02 3.33 -10.32
CA GLN A 369 -5.44 4.58 -10.81
C GLN A 369 -4.82 4.39 -12.19
N ALA A 370 -4.07 3.31 -12.42
CA ALA A 370 -3.49 3.00 -13.73
C ALA A 370 -4.58 2.83 -14.82
N ALA A 371 -5.66 2.08 -14.52
CA ALA A 371 -6.78 1.90 -15.45
C ALA A 371 -7.52 3.22 -15.74
N GLY A 372 -7.73 4.07 -14.72
CA GLY A 372 -8.39 5.36 -14.88
C GLY A 372 -7.60 6.34 -15.73
N THR A 373 -6.29 6.46 -15.47
CA THR A 373 -5.36 7.27 -16.27
C THR A 373 -5.29 6.78 -17.72
N ALA A 374 -5.18 5.44 -17.91
CA ALA A 374 -5.19 4.84 -19.24
C ALA A 374 -6.52 5.10 -19.98
N ALA A 375 -7.66 4.98 -19.28
CA ALA A 375 -8.99 5.22 -19.84
C ALA A 375 -9.12 6.66 -20.34
N TRP A 376 -8.78 7.64 -19.50
CA TRP A 376 -8.77 9.04 -19.90
C TRP A 376 -7.86 9.27 -21.11
N PHE A 377 -6.62 8.75 -21.09
CA PHE A 377 -5.69 8.95 -22.19
C PHE A 377 -6.23 8.39 -23.49
N LEU A 378 -6.74 7.16 -23.50
CA LEU A 378 -7.33 6.54 -24.69
C LEU A 378 -8.52 7.34 -25.23
N VAL A 379 -9.44 7.77 -24.37
CA VAL A 379 -10.61 8.57 -24.76
C VAL A 379 -10.18 9.92 -25.33
N SER A 380 -9.27 10.62 -24.67
CA SER A 380 -8.77 11.94 -25.11
C SER A 380 -8.06 11.88 -26.46
N GLN A 381 -7.43 10.75 -26.80
CA GLN A 381 -6.72 10.53 -28.06
C GLN A 381 -7.57 9.78 -29.13
N GLY A 382 -8.84 9.45 -28.84
CA GLY A 382 -9.69 8.67 -29.75
C GLY A 382 -9.13 7.27 -30.03
N LYS A 383 -8.39 6.68 -29.08
CA LYS A 383 -7.73 5.37 -29.23
C LYS A 383 -8.53 4.27 -28.55
N LYS A 384 -8.34 3.03 -29.01
CA LYS A 384 -8.89 1.80 -28.45
C LYS A 384 -7.88 1.13 -27.49
N THR A 385 -8.34 0.20 -26.65
CA THR A 385 -7.52 -0.47 -25.62
C THR A 385 -6.26 -1.13 -26.18
N LYS A 386 -6.29 -1.70 -27.38
CA LYS A 386 -5.11 -2.30 -28.02
C LYS A 386 -3.94 -1.33 -28.25
N ALA A 387 -4.21 -0.02 -28.28
CA ALA A 387 -3.15 0.99 -28.41
C ALA A 387 -2.25 1.06 -27.17
N LEU A 388 -2.65 0.49 -26.04
CA LEU A 388 -1.82 0.38 -24.84
C LEU A 388 -0.55 -0.46 -25.04
N ALA A 389 -0.50 -1.29 -26.08
CA ALA A 389 0.72 -2.01 -26.47
C ALA A 389 1.77 -1.12 -27.17
N GLU A 390 1.38 0.08 -27.64
CA GLU A 390 2.25 1.01 -28.35
C GLU A 390 3.18 1.74 -27.35
N ALA A 391 4.51 1.71 -27.58
CA ALA A 391 5.47 2.40 -26.70
C ALA A 391 5.21 3.90 -26.56
N SER A 392 4.75 4.55 -27.62
CA SER A 392 4.35 5.96 -27.62
C SER A 392 3.15 6.26 -26.73
N VAL A 393 2.31 5.25 -26.44
CA VAL A 393 1.12 5.34 -25.60
C VAL A 393 1.48 5.03 -24.15
N TYR A 394 2.04 3.83 -23.88
CA TYR A 394 2.29 3.45 -22.49
C TYR A 394 3.32 4.35 -21.80
N ARG A 395 4.35 4.85 -22.49
CA ARG A 395 5.31 5.80 -21.92
C ARG A 395 4.68 7.13 -21.50
N LYS A 396 3.68 7.61 -22.24
CA LYS A 396 2.91 8.81 -21.85
C LYS A 396 2.07 8.56 -20.60
N ILE A 397 1.44 7.39 -20.51
CA ILE A 397 0.69 6.98 -19.33
C ILE A 397 1.62 6.85 -18.13
N GLN A 398 2.80 6.26 -18.30
CA GLN A 398 3.81 6.15 -17.24
C GLN A 398 4.22 7.52 -16.71
N SER A 399 4.53 8.48 -17.59
CA SER A 399 4.88 9.85 -17.19
C SER A 399 3.79 10.49 -16.34
N ILE A 400 2.52 10.32 -16.70
CA ILE A 400 1.38 10.87 -15.96
C ILE A 400 1.24 10.17 -14.60
N LEU A 401 1.39 8.84 -14.55
CA LEU A 401 1.32 8.10 -13.29
C LEU A 401 2.43 8.52 -12.31
N GLU A 402 3.63 8.82 -12.81
CA GLU A 402 4.73 9.33 -11.98
C GLU A 402 4.50 10.80 -11.53
N GLU A 403 3.87 11.60 -12.39
CA GLU A 403 3.42 12.94 -12.00
C GLU A 403 2.39 12.89 -10.87
N ASP A 404 1.51 11.88 -10.89
CA ASP A 404 0.50 11.57 -9.87
C ASP A 404 1.02 10.76 -8.67
N ASP A 405 2.32 10.80 -8.37
CA ASP A 405 2.99 10.14 -7.23
C ASP A 405 2.91 8.60 -7.22
N MET A 406 2.82 7.95 -8.38
CA MET A 406 2.92 6.49 -8.46
C MET A 406 4.37 6.05 -8.68
N LEU A 407 4.80 5.04 -7.92
CA LEU A 407 6.06 4.34 -8.18
C LEU A 407 5.88 3.34 -9.32
N LEU A 408 6.77 3.37 -10.29
CA LEU A 408 6.88 2.40 -11.38
C LEU A 408 8.22 1.65 -11.28
N PRO A 409 8.26 0.45 -10.72
CA PRO A 409 9.51 -0.28 -10.50
C PRO A 409 10.27 -0.54 -11.80
N GLY A 410 11.55 -0.16 -11.82
CA GLY A 410 12.40 -0.30 -13.02
C GLY A 410 12.24 0.81 -14.06
N HIS A 411 11.31 1.74 -13.86
CA HIS A 411 11.24 2.97 -14.62
C HIS A 411 11.97 4.08 -13.86
N PHE A 412 12.79 4.85 -14.55
CA PHE A 412 13.56 5.94 -13.96
C PHE A 412 13.02 7.27 -14.47
N PRO A 413 12.83 8.25 -13.58
CA PRO A 413 12.40 9.57 -13.98
C PRO A 413 13.34 10.13 -15.05
N THR A 414 12.79 10.71 -16.08
CA THR A 414 13.57 11.50 -17.03
C THR A 414 13.85 12.86 -16.41
N ASP A 415 15.10 13.30 -16.44
CA ASP A 415 15.49 14.65 -16.07
C ASP A 415 14.57 15.66 -16.80
N SER A 416 13.98 16.60 -16.08
CA SER A 416 13.13 17.64 -16.66
C SER A 416 13.86 18.54 -17.66
N GLY A 417 15.19 18.45 -17.70
CA GLY A 417 16.06 19.26 -18.55
C GLY A 417 16.05 20.77 -18.22
N GLU A 418 15.33 21.17 -17.18
CA GLU A 418 15.30 22.55 -16.71
C GLU A 418 16.40 22.82 -15.67
N GLU A 419 17.29 23.76 -15.96
CA GLU A 419 18.35 24.20 -15.04
C GLU A 419 17.79 25.08 -13.91
N ILE A 420 16.91 24.50 -13.05
CA ILE A 420 16.42 25.17 -11.85
C ILE A 420 17.44 24.98 -10.73
N THR A 421 17.87 26.08 -10.10
CA THR A 421 18.79 26.03 -8.97
C THR A 421 18.04 26.17 -7.65
N PHE A 422 18.20 25.19 -6.76
CA PHE A 422 17.66 25.20 -5.41
C PHE A 422 18.76 25.52 -4.41
N ILE A 423 18.51 26.53 -3.55
CA ILE A 423 19.46 26.99 -2.53
C ILE A 423 18.71 26.93 -1.18
N PRO A 424 18.88 25.86 -0.41
CA PRO A 424 18.27 25.75 0.93
C PRO A 424 19.02 26.63 1.94
N SER A 425 18.30 27.04 3.01
CA SER A 425 18.88 27.76 4.14
C SER A 425 19.92 26.93 4.88
N SER A 426 19.70 25.62 4.96
CA SER A 426 20.62 24.66 5.58
C SER A 426 20.46 23.26 5.00
N VAL A 427 21.40 22.40 5.36
CA VAL A 427 21.34 20.95 5.17
C VAL A 427 21.62 20.31 6.54
N ILE A 428 20.99 19.20 6.83
CA ILE A 428 21.20 18.43 8.07
C ILE A 428 22.71 18.15 8.29
N THR A 429 23.17 18.31 9.53
CA THR A 429 24.57 18.13 9.94
C THR A 429 24.75 17.16 11.10
N SER A 430 23.63 16.67 11.67
CA SER A 430 23.61 15.70 12.78
C SER A 430 22.35 14.87 12.71
N LEU A 431 22.35 13.71 13.35
CA LEU A 431 21.13 12.90 13.46
C LEU A 431 19.98 13.71 14.07
N PRO A 432 18.73 13.52 13.58
CA PRO A 432 17.58 14.28 14.07
C PRO A 432 17.20 13.92 15.50
N GLY A 433 17.49 12.70 15.94
CA GLY A 433 17.11 12.13 17.23
C GLY A 433 18.22 12.06 18.27
N LYS A 434 17.81 11.75 19.51
CA LYS A 434 18.71 11.42 20.62
C LYS A 434 18.66 9.92 20.86
N GLU A 435 19.72 9.40 21.51
CA GLU A 435 19.74 8.01 21.94
C GLU A 435 18.53 7.70 22.83
N LEU A 436 17.78 6.69 22.44
CA LEU A 436 16.61 6.18 23.16
C LEU A 436 17.01 5.04 24.10
N GLY A 437 17.97 4.19 23.70
CA GLY A 437 18.44 3.04 24.45
C GLY A 437 19.08 1.97 23.56
N LEU A 438 19.14 0.76 24.11
CA LEU A 438 19.75 -0.39 23.46
C LEU A 438 18.68 -1.45 23.13
N LEU A 439 18.71 -1.96 21.90
CA LEU A 439 17.87 -3.04 21.41
C LEU A 439 18.69 -4.35 21.42
N ALA A 440 18.28 -5.35 22.19
CA ALA A 440 18.97 -6.63 22.26
C ALA A 440 18.91 -7.38 20.94
N LEU A 441 19.99 -8.09 20.56
CA LEU A 441 20.04 -8.95 19.38
C LEU A 441 19.53 -10.36 19.73
N ASP A 442 18.33 -10.46 20.28
CA ASP A 442 17.66 -11.73 20.59
C ASP A 442 16.97 -12.37 19.37
N GLN A 443 16.97 -11.67 18.26
CA GLN A 443 16.51 -12.11 16.93
C GLN A 443 17.44 -11.53 15.86
N ASP A 444 17.35 -12.04 14.62
CA ASP A 444 18.05 -11.47 13.47
C ASP A 444 17.59 -10.02 13.26
N PHE A 445 18.55 -9.11 13.27
CA PHE A 445 18.33 -7.67 13.12
C PHE A 445 18.74 -7.19 11.73
N PHE A 446 17.92 -6.36 11.10
CA PHE A 446 18.27 -5.73 9.83
C PHE A 446 18.50 -4.22 10.01
N LEU A 447 19.39 -3.69 9.16
CA LEU A 447 19.60 -2.27 8.94
C LEU A 447 19.56 -2.00 7.43
N ALA A 448 18.67 -1.11 7.00
CA ALA A 448 18.57 -0.67 5.61
C ALA A 448 18.89 0.81 5.49
N LEU A 449 19.86 1.16 4.64
CA LEU A 449 20.27 2.52 4.36
C LEU A 449 20.90 2.63 2.96
N PRO A 450 20.91 3.85 2.33
CA PRO A 450 21.61 4.05 1.06
C PRO A 450 23.09 3.68 1.14
N VAL A 451 23.62 3.03 0.13
CA VAL A 451 25.06 2.69 0.04
C VAL A 451 25.94 3.94 0.15
N SER A 452 25.50 5.06 -0.43
CA SER A 452 26.22 6.34 -0.31
C SER A 452 26.35 6.82 1.14
N LEU A 453 25.32 6.65 1.95
CA LEU A 453 25.33 6.97 3.39
C LEU A 453 26.12 5.92 4.18
N ALA A 454 25.97 4.63 3.85
CA ALA A 454 26.67 3.53 4.52
C ALA A 454 28.19 3.68 4.44
N LYS A 455 28.73 4.21 3.32
CA LYS A 455 30.17 4.48 3.15
C LYS A 455 30.76 5.43 4.20
N VAL A 456 29.95 6.28 4.77
CA VAL A 456 30.34 7.31 5.75
C VAL A 456 29.68 7.10 7.11
N SER A 457 29.20 5.88 7.39
CA SER A 457 28.46 5.56 8.61
C SER A 457 29.01 4.35 9.33
N SER A 458 28.82 4.35 10.65
CA SER A 458 29.07 3.20 11.52
C SER A 458 27.84 2.91 12.38
N LEU A 459 27.53 1.62 12.56
CA LEU A 459 26.48 1.16 13.49
C LEU A 459 27.07 1.11 14.90
N ILE A 460 26.35 1.65 15.88
CA ILE A 460 26.77 1.65 17.28
C ILE A 460 26.21 0.40 17.95
N LEU A 461 27.10 -0.40 18.51
CA LEU A 461 26.81 -1.65 19.20
C LEU A 461 27.32 -1.61 20.63
N ASP A 462 26.69 -2.39 21.50
CA ASP A 462 27.20 -2.68 22.85
C ASP A 462 27.33 -4.20 23.00
N SER A 463 28.47 -4.67 23.53
CA SER A 463 28.73 -6.10 23.68
C SER A 463 29.22 -6.40 25.12
N GLU A 464 28.59 -7.37 25.76
CA GLU A 464 28.96 -7.81 27.13
C GLU A 464 30.37 -8.40 27.21
N GLN A 465 30.85 -8.98 26.11
CA GLN A 465 32.18 -9.59 26.03
C GLN A 465 32.73 -9.52 24.58
N LYS A 466 34.03 -9.77 24.43
CA LYS A 466 34.64 -9.92 23.11
C LYS A 466 34.01 -11.11 22.39
N THR A 467 33.49 -10.89 21.18
CA THR A 467 32.75 -11.89 20.40
C THR A 467 32.83 -11.66 18.90
N ASP A 468 32.33 -12.62 18.10
CA ASP A 468 32.27 -12.52 16.64
C ASP A 468 30.81 -12.45 16.18
N LEU A 469 30.47 -11.40 15.44
CA LEU A 469 29.20 -11.27 14.74
C LEU A 469 29.20 -12.00 13.41
N GLN A 470 28.06 -12.60 13.08
CA GLN A 470 27.76 -13.07 11.73
C GLN A 470 26.85 -12.06 11.05
N LEU A 471 27.22 -11.67 9.83
CA LEU A 471 26.54 -10.64 9.06
C LEU A 471 26.20 -11.19 7.68
N GLU A 472 25.02 -10.80 7.15
CA GLU A 472 24.66 -11.01 5.75
C GLU A 472 24.40 -9.64 5.12
N VAL A 473 24.83 -9.49 3.87
CA VAL A 473 24.71 -8.23 3.12
C VAL A 473 24.06 -8.50 1.78
N SER A 474 23.11 -7.66 1.41
CA SER A 474 22.51 -7.64 0.07
C SER A 474 22.25 -6.19 -0.38
N TYR A 475 21.95 -6.03 -1.68
CA TYR A 475 21.73 -4.71 -2.27
C TYR A 475 20.47 -4.73 -3.14
N SER A 476 19.75 -3.61 -3.16
CA SER A 476 18.61 -3.42 -4.05
C SER A 476 18.26 -1.93 -4.19
N MET A 477 17.47 -1.59 -5.19
CA MET A 477 16.96 -0.22 -5.32
C MET A 477 15.90 0.10 -4.24
N LEU A 478 15.08 -0.90 -3.85
CA LEU A 478 14.19 -0.87 -2.70
C LEU A 478 14.40 -2.14 -1.88
N PRO A 479 14.89 -2.02 -0.63
CA PRO A 479 15.17 -3.18 0.20
C PRO A 479 13.89 -3.84 0.73
N SER A 480 13.98 -5.14 0.98
CA SER A 480 12.95 -5.89 1.71
C SER A 480 13.57 -6.51 2.96
N ARG A 481 12.93 -6.35 4.12
CA ARG A 481 13.40 -6.97 5.39
C ARG A 481 13.45 -8.50 5.30
N ASN A 482 12.67 -9.07 4.40
CA ASN A 482 12.61 -10.51 4.18
C ASN A 482 13.74 -11.01 3.27
N SER A 483 14.49 -10.10 2.69
CA SER A 483 15.70 -10.31 1.88
C SER A 483 15.78 -11.65 1.13
N TYR A 484 15.11 -11.73 -0.01
CA TYR A 484 15.13 -12.92 -0.90
C TYR A 484 16.22 -12.86 -1.96
N SER A 485 17.13 -11.89 -1.88
CA SER A 485 18.28 -11.84 -2.77
C SER A 485 19.04 -13.16 -2.69
N LYS A 486 19.18 -13.83 -3.85
CA LYS A 486 20.05 -15.02 -3.99
C LYS A 486 21.53 -14.66 -3.83
N ASP A 487 21.85 -13.37 -3.88
CA ASP A 487 23.19 -12.81 -3.89
C ASP A 487 23.57 -12.21 -2.53
N LYS A 488 23.35 -12.96 -1.45
CA LYS A 488 23.80 -12.57 -0.11
C LYS A 488 25.28 -12.91 0.06
N GLU A 489 26.06 -11.91 0.48
CA GLU A 489 27.41 -12.11 0.98
C GLU A 489 27.39 -12.28 2.51
N SER A 490 28.08 -13.30 3.02
CA SER A 490 28.22 -13.54 4.46
C SER A 490 29.58 -13.06 4.96
N PHE A 491 29.58 -12.39 6.11
CA PHE A 491 30.76 -11.85 6.76
C PHE A 491 30.84 -12.29 8.22
N ARG A 492 32.04 -12.34 8.75
CA ARG A 492 32.29 -12.46 10.20
C ARG A 492 33.13 -11.25 10.65
N LYS A 493 32.71 -10.62 11.75
CA LYS A 493 33.38 -9.44 12.29
C LYS A 493 33.55 -9.56 13.81
N SER A 494 34.78 -9.47 14.27
CA SER A 494 35.09 -9.45 15.70
C SER A 494 34.76 -8.10 16.34
N LEU A 495 34.06 -8.13 17.47
CA LEU A 495 33.74 -6.98 18.31
C LEU A 495 34.51 -7.04 19.62
N GLY A 496 34.94 -5.87 20.14
CA GLY A 496 35.44 -5.73 21.50
C GLY A 496 34.33 -5.80 22.54
N GLN A 497 34.69 -5.87 23.84
CA GLN A 497 33.77 -5.70 24.94
C GLN A 497 33.37 -4.22 25.10
N GLY A 498 32.12 -3.96 25.50
CA GLY A 498 31.55 -2.63 25.72
C GLY A 498 31.07 -1.97 24.42
N ARG A 499 30.86 -0.66 24.50
CA ARG A 499 30.36 0.14 23.38
C ARG A 499 31.40 0.26 22.28
N THR A 500 31.03 -0.10 21.07
CA THR A 500 31.92 -0.14 19.90
C THR A 500 31.16 0.28 18.65
N THR A 501 31.90 0.66 17.59
CA THR A 501 31.33 1.01 16.30
C THR A 501 31.68 -0.03 15.25
N LEU A 502 30.69 -0.44 14.45
CA LEU A 502 30.85 -1.28 13.28
C LEU A 502 30.82 -0.40 12.02
N SER A 503 31.98 -0.12 11.44
CA SER A 503 32.03 0.61 10.16
C SER A 503 31.28 -0.15 9.08
N LEU A 504 30.39 0.53 8.37
CA LEU A 504 29.60 -0.03 7.27
C LEU A 504 30.32 0.04 5.92
N MET A 505 31.36 0.88 5.79
CA MET A 505 32.15 1.06 4.57
C MET A 505 32.64 -0.25 3.92
N PRO A 506 33.18 -1.25 4.66
CA PRO A 506 33.65 -2.50 4.06
C PRO A 506 32.56 -3.33 3.36
N PHE A 507 31.30 -3.05 3.67
CA PHE A 507 30.14 -3.75 3.10
C PHE A 507 29.50 -3.00 1.92
N CYS A 508 30.07 -1.88 1.46
CA CYS A 508 29.48 -1.00 0.43
C CYS A 508 30.05 -1.30 -0.97
N LYS A 509 29.86 -2.54 -1.46
CA LYS A 509 30.35 -2.99 -2.78
C LYS A 509 29.31 -2.83 -3.91
N GLY A 510 28.01 -2.83 -3.55
CA GLY A 510 26.89 -2.71 -4.48
C GLY A 510 26.41 -1.27 -4.67
N GLU A 511 25.27 -1.14 -5.34
CA GLU A 511 24.58 0.12 -5.59
C GLU A 511 23.21 0.14 -4.92
N GLY A 512 22.59 1.30 -4.81
CA GLY A 512 21.26 1.48 -4.22
C GLY A 512 21.28 1.48 -2.71
N TYR A 513 20.47 0.62 -2.12
CA TYR A 513 20.36 0.38 -0.68
C TYR A 513 21.22 -0.82 -0.25
N LEU A 514 21.93 -0.65 0.85
CA LEU A 514 22.53 -1.73 1.63
C LEU A 514 21.46 -2.27 2.58
N LEU A 515 21.23 -3.58 2.55
CA LEU A 515 20.53 -4.32 3.60
C LEU A 515 21.58 -5.17 4.34
N LEU A 516 21.89 -4.78 5.57
CA LEU A 516 22.74 -5.52 6.49
C LEU A 516 21.87 -6.30 7.46
N VAL A 517 22.00 -7.63 7.49
CA VAL A 517 21.39 -8.47 8.51
C VAL A 517 22.44 -8.92 9.51
N VAL A 518 22.28 -8.53 10.76
CA VAL A 518 23.09 -8.98 11.89
C VAL A 518 22.37 -10.18 12.49
N LYS A 519 23.04 -11.34 12.51
CA LYS A 519 22.46 -12.55 13.06
C LYS A 519 22.28 -12.45 14.56
N GLN A 520 21.22 -13.07 15.07
CA GLN A 520 20.93 -13.19 16.50
C GLN A 520 22.19 -13.52 17.32
N HIS A 521 22.40 -12.79 18.40
CA HIS A 521 23.53 -13.00 19.31
C HIS A 521 23.22 -12.55 20.73
N THR A 522 23.25 -13.47 21.68
CA THR A 522 23.05 -13.14 23.10
C THR A 522 24.21 -12.27 23.61
N GLY A 523 23.89 -11.23 24.38
CA GLY A 523 24.87 -10.31 24.98
C GLY A 523 25.37 -9.22 24.05
N ILE A 524 24.69 -9.02 22.90
CA ILE A 524 24.92 -7.86 22.01
C ILE A 524 23.64 -7.07 21.89
N SER A 525 23.77 -5.74 21.83
CA SER A 525 22.69 -4.81 21.62
C SER A 525 23.06 -3.75 20.57
N VAL A 526 22.05 -3.22 19.88
CA VAL A 526 22.18 -2.11 18.92
C VAL A 526 21.63 -0.84 19.57
N ALA A 527 22.37 0.26 19.46
CA ALA A 527 21.88 1.55 19.92
C ALA A 527 20.80 2.10 18.95
N ILE A 528 19.70 2.57 19.52
CA ILE A 528 18.57 3.15 18.78
C ILE A 528 18.31 4.59 19.22
N CYS A 529 17.67 5.39 18.34
CA CYS A 529 17.31 6.77 18.63
C CYS A 529 15.79 7.00 18.52
N ASP A 530 15.33 8.14 19.07
CA ASP A 530 13.92 8.50 19.19
C ASP A 530 13.31 9.10 17.90
N GLN A 531 14.12 9.44 16.89
CA GLN A 531 13.65 10.01 15.62
C GLN A 531 14.30 9.32 14.42
N ALA A 532 13.50 9.14 13.37
CA ALA A 532 13.95 8.58 12.12
C ALA A 532 14.85 9.55 11.33
N LEU A 533 15.91 9.03 10.72
CA LEU A 533 16.56 9.68 9.58
C LEU A 533 15.88 9.15 8.32
N SER A 534 15.25 10.04 7.55
CA SER A 534 14.52 9.66 6.33
C SER A 534 15.37 8.81 5.39
N GLY A 535 14.82 7.70 4.88
CA GLY A 535 15.54 6.75 4.06
C GLY A 535 16.44 5.78 4.84
N VAL A 536 16.37 5.74 6.20
CA VAL A 536 17.10 4.80 7.05
C VAL A 536 16.13 4.13 8.00
N VAL A 537 16.18 2.80 8.10
CA VAL A 537 15.32 2.01 8.98
C VAL A 537 16.04 0.77 9.48
N CYS A 538 15.72 0.32 10.68
CA CYS A 538 16.18 -0.95 11.22
C CYS A 538 15.07 -1.66 12.00
N GLY A 539 15.29 -2.91 12.34
CA GLY A 539 14.34 -3.72 13.11
C GLY A 539 14.71 -5.19 13.14
N TYR A 540 13.84 -6.00 13.69
CA TYR A 540 13.99 -7.46 13.62
C TYR A 540 13.39 -8.00 12.31
N THR A 541 14.05 -8.98 11.70
CA THR A 541 13.58 -9.59 10.45
C THR A 541 12.24 -10.30 10.61
N ALA A 542 11.99 -10.89 11.77
CA ALA A 542 10.76 -11.63 12.08
C ALA A 542 9.62 -10.74 12.61
N SER A 543 9.84 -9.43 12.79
CA SER A 543 8.85 -8.50 13.33
C SER A 543 8.56 -7.37 12.35
N ALA A 544 7.33 -6.88 12.34
CA ALA A 544 6.96 -5.67 11.60
C ALA A 544 7.31 -4.37 12.37
N THR A 545 7.92 -4.47 13.55
CA THR A 545 8.36 -3.31 14.33
C THR A 545 9.65 -2.74 13.77
N TYR A 546 9.61 -1.47 13.42
CA TYR A 546 10.78 -0.72 12.97
C TYR A 546 11.28 0.20 14.06
N TYR A 547 12.61 0.39 14.06
CA TYR A 547 13.33 1.27 14.97
C TYR A 547 14.21 2.23 14.17
N ASN A 548 14.69 3.28 14.81
CA ASN A 548 15.61 4.22 14.23
C ASN A 548 17.02 3.89 14.74
N PRO A 549 17.96 3.49 13.88
CA PRO A 549 19.30 3.15 14.35
C PRO A 549 20.03 4.42 14.80
N LEU A 550 20.78 4.33 15.90
CA LEU A 550 21.76 5.34 16.25
C LEU A 550 23.05 5.06 15.44
N LEU A 551 23.35 5.93 14.51
CA LEU A 551 24.51 5.83 13.63
C LEU A 551 25.54 6.90 13.98
N ASP A 552 26.82 6.56 13.85
CA ASP A 552 27.91 7.54 13.78
C ASP A 552 28.13 7.85 12.29
N ILE A 553 27.91 9.11 11.89
CA ILE A 553 27.88 9.54 10.48
C ILE A 553 28.88 10.69 10.26
N ASP A 554 29.87 10.45 9.40
CA ASP A 554 30.90 11.45 9.08
C ASP A 554 30.40 12.55 8.13
N SER A 555 29.39 12.28 7.32
CA SER A 555 28.90 13.25 6.31
C SER A 555 27.42 13.04 5.97
N PHE A 556 26.68 14.14 5.95
CA PHE A 556 25.27 14.23 5.54
C PHE A 556 25.07 14.82 4.13
N ALA A 557 26.14 14.87 3.30
CA ALA A 557 26.09 15.49 1.98
C ALA A 557 25.03 14.89 1.04
N GLY A 558 24.64 13.62 1.28
CA GLY A 558 23.57 12.94 0.53
C GLY A 558 22.16 13.53 0.71
N PHE A 559 21.95 14.43 1.69
CA PHE A 559 20.66 15.05 2.01
C PHE A 559 20.55 16.52 1.54
N GLY A 560 21.31 16.90 0.52
CA GLY A 560 21.38 18.27 0.03
C GLY A 560 20.37 18.62 -1.06
N ALA A 561 20.53 19.84 -1.60
CA ALA A 561 19.63 20.43 -2.61
C ALA A 561 19.54 19.63 -3.92
N GLN A 562 20.53 18.82 -4.24
CA GLN A 562 20.58 17.98 -5.44
C GLN A 562 19.40 16.97 -5.52
N ASN A 563 18.70 16.77 -4.41
CA ASN A 563 17.55 15.87 -4.35
C ASN A 563 16.22 16.55 -4.72
N LEU A 564 16.18 17.89 -4.77
CA LEU A 564 14.92 18.63 -4.93
C LEU A 564 14.35 18.65 -6.36
N ASN A 565 15.13 18.18 -7.36
CA ASN A 565 14.71 18.04 -8.75
C ASN A 565 15.38 16.85 -9.44
N ASN A 566 15.69 15.79 -8.71
CA ASN A 566 16.29 14.58 -9.29
C ASN A 566 15.25 13.59 -9.84
N GLY A 567 13.96 13.95 -9.81
CA GLY A 567 12.85 13.16 -10.30
C GLY A 567 12.35 12.07 -9.34
N TYR A 568 13.01 11.85 -8.20
CA TYR A 568 12.59 10.85 -7.23
C TYR A 568 11.73 11.45 -6.12
N THR A 569 10.51 10.94 -5.97
CA THR A 569 9.58 11.38 -4.93
C THR A 569 9.66 10.54 -3.65
N ARG A 570 10.58 9.58 -3.58
CA ARG A 570 10.76 8.64 -2.45
C ARG A 570 12.18 8.09 -2.36
N PRO A 571 12.54 7.42 -1.26
CA PRO A 571 13.74 6.62 -1.22
C PRO A 571 13.69 5.53 -2.30
N TYR A 572 14.63 5.58 -3.25
CA TYR A 572 14.80 4.60 -4.32
C TYR A 572 16.25 4.65 -4.81
N GLY A 573 17.02 3.62 -4.54
CA GLY A 573 18.47 3.60 -4.82
C GLY A 573 19.28 4.59 -3.99
N GLY A 574 18.64 5.52 -3.31
CA GLY A 574 19.19 6.58 -2.47
C GLY A 574 18.13 7.15 -1.54
N ALA A 575 18.51 8.02 -0.61
CA ALA A 575 17.55 8.72 0.25
C ALA A 575 16.68 9.70 -0.54
N ASN A 576 17.21 10.31 -1.60
CA ASN A 576 16.53 11.21 -2.55
C ASN A 576 15.75 12.36 -1.90
N ILE A 577 16.21 12.85 -0.77
CA ILE A 577 15.50 13.86 0.03
C ILE A 577 16.46 14.97 0.45
N TRP A 578 16.00 16.22 0.39
CA TRP A 578 16.61 17.28 1.15
C TRP A 578 16.06 17.28 2.58
N LEU A 579 16.98 17.35 3.55
CA LEU A 579 16.65 17.53 4.97
C LEU A 579 17.30 18.81 5.49
N SER A 580 16.49 19.68 6.12
CA SER A 580 17.02 20.86 6.80
C SER A 580 17.81 20.49 8.05
N SER A 581 18.65 21.38 8.56
CA SER A 581 19.06 21.34 9.95
C SER A 581 17.88 21.70 10.87
N GLN A 582 18.08 21.62 12.18
CA GLN A 582 17.07 22.04 13.16
C GLN A 582 17.04 23.57 13.24
N GLU A 583 16.34 24.20 12.32
CA GLU A 583 16.11 25.66 12.24
C GLU A 583 14.68 25.99 12.65
N GLU A 584 14.46 27.22 13.10
CA GLU A 584 13.12 27.72 13.43
C GLU A 584 12.22 27.79 12.18
N VAL A 585 12.76 28.27 11.05
CA VAL A 585 12.04 28.39 9.77
C VAL A 585 12.96 27.99 8.62
N PRO A 586 13.06 26.70 8.30
CA PRO A 586 13.79 26.23 7.13
C PRO A 586 13.21 26.84 5.84
N SER A 587 14.08 27.11 4.87
CA SER A 587 13.63 27.72 3.62
C SER A 587 14.42 27.24 2.40
N ILE A 588 13.80 27.37 1.24
CA ILE A 588 14.42 27.07 -0.06
C ILE A 588 14.23 28.28 -0.97
N LYS A 589 15.33 28.78 -1.51
CA LYS A 589 15.36 29.73 -2.61
C LYS A 589 15.40 28.98 -3.93
N ILE A 590 14.48 29.30 -4.85
CA ILE A 590 14.34 28.65 -6.17
C ILE A 590 14.68 29.69 -7.23
N VAL A 591 15.77 29.47 -7.94
CA VAL A 591 16.26 30.37 -9.00
C VAL A 591 16.00 29.73 -10.35
N LEU A 592 15.18 30.39 -11.17
CA LEU A 592 14.88 29.97 -12.52
C LEU A 592 15.95 30.52 -13.48
N PRO A 593 16.30 29.82 -14.57
CA PRO A 593 17.34 30.26 -15.50
C PRO A 593 16.98 31.55 -16.22
N LYS A 594 15.70 31.89 -16.29
CA LYS A 594 15.16 33.13 -16.86
C LYS A 594 13.80 33.48 -16.25
N LYS A 595 13.45 34.76 -16.27
CA LYS A 595 12.10 35.22 -15.88
C LYS A 595 11.05 34.58 -16.76
N ARG A 596 10.09 33.87 -16.14
CA ARG A 596 8.95 33.20 -16.80
C ARG A 596 7.68 33.35 -15.98
N LYS A 597 6.53 33.04 -16.60
CA LYS A 597 5.27 32.92 -15.86
C LYS A 597 5.27 31.59 -15.10
N VAL A 598 5.03 31.64 -13.79
CA VAL A 598 4.85 30.48 -12.92
C VAL A 598 3.39 30.42 -12.51
N SER A 599 2.75 29.30 -12.71
CA SER A 599 1.32 29.07 -12.42
C SER A 599 1.11 28.30 -11.13
N SER A 600 1.98 27.32 -10.86
CA SER A 600 1.91 26.44 -9.67
C SER A 600 3.27 25.90 -9.28
N LEU A 601 3.35 25.41 -8.04
CA LEU A 601 4.43 24.57 -7.56
C LEU A 601 3.85 23.27 -7.03
N THR A 602 4.50 22.14 -7.36
CA THR A 602 4.18 20.81 -6.84
C THR A 602 5.26 20.38 -5.85
N PHE A 603 4.85 19.92 -4.69
CA PHE A 603 5.73 19.46 -3.61
C PHE A 603 5.51 17.98 -3.31
N PHE A 604 6.60 17.27 -3.02
CA PHE A 604 6.57 15.91 -2.49
C PHE A 604 7.27 15.88 -1.13
N PHE A 605 6.48 15.84 -0.07
CA PHE A 605 6.97 15.86 1.30
C PHE A 605 7.25 14.46 1.85
N ASP A 606 8.09 14.39 2.89
CA ASP A 606 8.30 13.16 3.64
C ASP A 606 7.09 12.84 4.52
N CYS A 607 6.57 11.63 4.40
CA CYS A 607 5.52 11.11 5.27
C CYS A 607 5.90 9.74 5.89
N ASN A 608 7.19 9.39 5.88
CA ASN A 608 7.73 8.11 6.36
C ASN A 608 7.14 6.89 5.67
N LEU A 609 7.55 6.67 4.42
CA LEU A 609 7.06 5.57 3.56
C LEU A 609 7.51 4.16 3.99
N SER A 610 8.26 4.02 5.09
CA SER A 610 8.60 2.71 5.68
C SER A 610 7.52 2.17 6.63
N GLU A 611 6.59 3.01 7.06
CA GLU A 611 5.48 2.64 7.93
C GLU A 611 4.21 2.40 7.12
N GLU A 612 3.50 1.32 7.43
CA GLU A 612 2.27 0.98 6.75
C GLU A 612 1.11 1.84 7.23
N MET A 613 0.38 2.43 6.30
CA MET A 613 -0.86 3.15 6.55
C MET A 613 -2.06 2.25 6.24
N VAL A 614 -2.99 2.10 7.18
CA VAL A 614 -4.17 1.25 7.04
C VAL A 614 -5.48 2.04 7.11
N SER A 615 -6.54 1.48 6.52
CA SER A 615 -7.86 2.12 6.49
C SER A 615 -8.59 2.14 7.83
N SER A 616 -8.33 1.15 8.69
CA SER A 616 -8.98 1.03 9.99
C SER A 616 -8.02 0.48 11.04
N ARG A 617 -8.30 0.77 12.32
CA ARG A 617 -7.45 0.33 13.41
C ARG A 617 -7.48 -1.19 13.53
N VAL A 618 -6.30 -1.77 13.50
CA VAL A 618 -6.05 -3.13 14.00
C VAL A 618 -5.82 -2.98 15.49
N GLN A 619 -6.66 -3.59 16.30
CA GLN A 619 -6.44 -3.54 17.75
C GLN A 619 -5.26 -4.43 18.14
N ASP A 620 -4.64 -4.14 19.29
CA ASP A 620 -3.33 -4.61 19.78
C ASP A 620 -3.17 -6.14 19.92
N VAL A 621 -3.89 -6.93 19.17
CA VAL A 621 -3.95 -8.38 19.39
C VAL A 621 -4.02 -9.17 18.10
N ASP A 622 -3.04 -9.02 17.26
CA ASP A 622 -2.67 -10.16 16.43
C ASP A 622 -1.56 -10.92 17.16
N PRO A 623 -1.83 -12.08 17.78
CA PRO A 623 -0.81 -12.88 18.42
C PRO A 623 0.23 -13.40 17.41
N HIS A 624 -0.05 -13.31 16.11
CA HIS A 624 0.82 -13.75 15.02
C HIS A 624 1.61 -12.60 14.38
N HIS A 625 1.18 -11.33 14.54
CA HIS A 625 1.83 -10.19 13.94
C HIS A 625 1.87 -9.02 14.93
N ASN A 626 3.02 -8.81 15.56
CA ASN A 626 3.32 -7.54 16.23
C ASN A 626 3.43 -6.45 15.15
N ILE A 627 2.29 -6.02 14.60
CA ILE A 627 2.25 -5.01 13.55
C ILE A 627 2.23 -3.65 14.24
N TYR A 628 3.34 -2.94 14.18
CA TYR A 628 3.38 -1.52 14.49
C TYR A 628 2.81 -0.75 13.32
N LEU A 629 1.53 -0.45 13.43
CA LEU A 629 0.85 0.45 12.51
C LEU A 629 0.88 1.85 13.09
N ARG A 630 1.29 2.83 12.29
CA ARG A 630 1.17 4.20 12.70
C ARG A 630 -0.28 4.64 12.60
N TYR A 631 -0.81 5.14 13.71
CA TYR A 631 -2.06 5.87 13.75
C TYR A 631 -1.75 7.37 13.86
N GLY A 632 -2.42 8.15 13.02
CA GLY A 632 -2.17 9.59 12.89
C GLY A 632 -1.09 9.95 11.86
N VAL A 633 -0.96 11.24 11.63
CA VAL A 633 -0.07 11.81 10.61
C VAL A 633 1.40 11.65 11.02
N SER A 634 2.26 11.36 10.03
CA SER A 634 3.71 11.30 10.28
C SER A 634 4.25 12.59 10.88
N PRO A 635 5.08 12.52 11.93
CA PRO A 635 5.76 13.70 12.45
C PRO A 635 6.60 14.45 11.41
N THR A 636 7.11 13.76 10.38
CA THR A 636 7.98 14.35 9.35
C THR A 636 7.22 15.15 8.29
N LEU A 637 5.89 14.96 8.17
CA LEU A 637 5.10 15.62 7.16
C LEU A 637 5.02 17.13 7.42
N VAL A 638 5.28 17.94 6.38
CA VAL A 638 5.16 19.40 6.42
C VAL A 638 3.70 19.80 6.58
N ARG A 639 3.42 20.64 7.60
CA ARG A 639 2.07 21.09 7.94
C ARG A 639 1.75 22.47 7.42
N ASP A 640 2.61 23.45 7.73
CA ASP A 640 2.40 24.84 7.37
C ASP A 640 3.60 25.39 6.58
N PHE A 641 3.34 26.08 5.48
CA PHE A 641 4.39 26.70 4.67
C PHE A 641 3.88 27.87 3.86
N GLU A 642 4.82 28.72 3.39
CA GLU A 642 4.55 29.92 2.63
C GLU A 642 5.38 29.96 1.36
N ILE A 643 4.80 30.48 0.28
CA ILE A 643 5.45 30.67 -1.02
C ILE A 643 5.46 32.15 -1.36
N PHE A 644 6.65 32.66 -1.68
CA PHE A 644 6.89 34.05 -2.08
C PHE A 644 7.52 34.07 -3.48
N ALA A 645 7.32 35.18 -4.19
CA ALA A 645 8.07 35.52 -5.39
C ALA A 645 8.77 36.88 -5.23
N HIS A 646 9.89 37.05 -5.91
CA HIS A 646 10.53 38.36 -6.05
C HIS A 646 9.95 39.06 -7.27
N ILE A 647 9.24 40.16 -7.03
CA ILE A 647 8.55 40.98 -8.05
C ILE A 647 8.94 42.45 -7.85
N ASP A 648 9.48 43.05 -8.89
CA ASP A 648 9.87 44.50 -8.91
C ASP A 648 10.71 44.91 -7.70
N GLY A 649 11.70 44.07 -7.35
CA GLY A 649 12.63 44.34 -6.25
C GLY A 649 12.09 44.06 -4.85
N LYS A 650 10.89 43.48 -4.71
CA LYS A 650 10.25 43.12 -3.44
C LYS A 650 9.87 41.67 -3.36
N GLU A 651 9.94 41.14 -2.15
CA GLU A 651 9.39 39.81 -1.82
C GLU A 651 7.88 39.95 -1.59
N VAL A 652 7.09 39.19 -2.37
CA VAL A 652 5.63 39.20 -2.33
C VAL A 652 5.13 37.84 -1.96
N LEU A 653 4.31 37.73 -0.91
CA LEU A 653 3.63 36.50 -0.52
C LEU A 653 2.60 36.10 -1.60
N LEU A 654 2.76 34.92 -2.19
CA LEU A 654 1.85 34.37 -3.19
C LEU A 654 0.80 33.48 -2.55
N ARG A 655 1.23 32.59 -1.67
CA ARG A 655 0.35 31.64 -0.97
C ARG A 655 0.87 31.33 0.43
N GLN A 656 -0.07 31.11 1.34
CA GLN A 656 0.14 30.48 2.63
C GLN A 656 -0.70 29.20 2.67
N VAL A 657 -0.08 28.06 2.94
CA VAL A 657 -0.72 26.76 3.15
C VAL A 657 -0.69 26.48 4.64
N LYS A 658 -1.83 26.15 5.23
CA LYS A 658 -1.99 25.79 6.64
C LYS A 658 -2.68 24.44 6.76
N ASP A 659 -2.32 23.70 7.81
CA ASP A 659 -2.90 22.39 8.12
C ASP A 659 -2.85 21.41 6.94
N ASN A 660 -1.77 21.45 6.15
CA ASN A 660 -1.53 20.47 5.12
C ASN A 660 -1.36 19.07 5.77
N PHE A 661 -2.01 18.08 5.23
CA PHE A 661 -1.88 16.67 5.64
C PHE A 661 -1.58 15.75 4.44
N GLN A 662 -1.25 16.32 3.30
CA GLN A 662 -0.89 15.59 2.09
C GLN A 662 0.61 15.69 1.82
N ARG A 663 1.18 14.63 1.22
CA ARG A 663 2.58 14.63 0.81
C ARG A 663 2.78 15.18 -0.60
N HIS A 664 1.88 14.90 -1.54
CA HIS A 664 1.83 15.44 -2.88
C HIS A 664 0.88 16.63 -2.86
N VAL A 665 1.41 17.83 -3.10
CA VAL A 665 0.66 19.08 -2.92
C VAL A 665 0.89 20.01 -4.09
N ASP A 666 -0.16 20.26 -4.88
CA ASP A 666 -0.16 21.27 -5.93
C ASP A 666 -0.67 22.60 -5.39
N VAL A 667 0.18 23.63 -5.46
CA VAL A 667 -0.15 24.95 -4.98
C VAL A 667 -0.23 25.95 -6.14
N LEU A 668 -1.44 26.37 -6.46
CA LEU A 668 -1.66 27.43 -7.45
C LEU A 668 -1.18 28.77 -6.89
N VAL A 669 -0.23 29.42 -7.57
CA VAL A 669 0.29 30.74 -7.22
C VAL A 669 -0.19 31.84 -8.17
N GLY A 670 -1.01 31.45 -9.20
CA GLY A 670 -1.51 32.32 -10.26
C GLY A 670 -0.40 32.62 -11.27
N PRO A 671 -0.64 33.08 -12.48
CA PRO A 671 0.43 33.38 -13.39
C PRO A 671 1.22 34.61 -12.86
N VAL A 672 2.37 34.35 -12.23
CA VAL A 672 3.31 35.38 -11.75
C VAL A 672 4.59 35.36 -12.58
N ALA A 673 5.01 36.49 -13.11
CA ALA A 673 6.24 36.58 -13.89
C ALA A 673 7.44 36.83 -12.96
N THR A 674 8.24 35.79 -12.74
CA THR A 674 9.42 35.86 -11.86
C THR A 674 10.54 34.95 -12.34
N ASP A 675 11.75 35.19 -11.88
CA ASP A 675 12.91 34.29 -11.97
C ASP A 675 13.38 33.81 -10.58
N LEU A 676 12.66 34.23 -9.51
CA LEU A 676 13.06 33.94 -8.15
C LEU A 676 11.85 33.71 -7.24
N LEU A 677 11.81 32.52 -6.64
CA LEU A 677 10.80 32.12 -5.66
C LEU A 677 11.46 31.73 -4.33
N PHE A 678 10.70 31.80 -3.25
CA PHE A 678 11.11 31.35 -1.92
C PHE A 678 9.99 30.51 -1.32
N VAL A 679 10.38 29.43 -0.64
CA VAL A 679 9.46 28.63 0.16
C VAL A 679 9.98 28.64 1.60
N ARG A 680 9.11 28.99 2.55
CA ARG A 680 9.40 28.96 4.00
C ARG A 680 8.54 27.88 4.64
N PHE A 681 9.16 26.94 5.33
CA PHE A 681 8.47 25.87 6.03
C PHE A 681 8.31 26.27 7.50
N LEU A 682 7.05 26.47 7.93
CA LEU A 682 6.73 27.02 9.23
C LEU A 682 6.58 25.95 10.29
N SER A 683 6.07 24.77 9.92
CA SER A 683 5.89 23.66 10.85
C SER A 683 5.79 22.30 10.14
N THR A 684 6.08 21.24 10.90
CA THR A 684 5.77 19.85 10.61
C THR A 684 4.76 19.33 11.64
N PHE A 685 4.36 18.05 11.56
CA PHE A 685 3.53 17.42 12.60
C PHE A 685 4.33 16.98 13.86
N GLY A 686 5.61 17.32 13.96
CA GLY A 686 6.41 17.06 15.17
C GLY A 686 7.90 16.91 14.95
N ALA A 687 8.36 16.60 13.74
CA ALA A 687 9.79 16.54 13.42
C ALA A 687 10.40 17.95 13.46
N LYS A 688 11.66 18.04 13.91
CA LYS A 688 12.40 19.30 13.96
C LYS A 688 13.08 19.66 12.63
N ASN A 689 13.22 18.67 11.75
CA ASN A 689 13.81 18.81 10.43
C ASN A 689 12.69 18.80 9.39
N THR A 690 12.80 19.62 8.37
CA THR A 690 11.91 19.59 7.20
C THR A 690 12.51 18.68 6.15
N GLY A 691 11.68 17.77 5.62
CA GLY A 691 12.06 16.83 4.55
C GLY A 691 11.25 17.07 3.28
N VAL A 692 11.94 17.29 2.15
CA VAL A 692 11.31 17.45 0.83
C VAL A 692 12.04 16.58 -0.18
N PHE A 693 11.31 15.72 -0.87
CA PHE A 693 11.85 14.88 -1.93
C PHE A 693 12.01 15.67 -3.22
N GLU A 694 10.96 16.35 -3.66
CA GLU A 694 10.95 17.05 -4.95
C GLU A 694 10.11 18.31 -4.92
N ILE A 695 10.53 19.32 -5.71
CA ILE A 695 9.76 20.53 -6.01
C ILE A 695 9.74 20.74 -7.52
N ARG A 696 8.56 20.77 -8.13
CA ARG A 696 8.35 21.10 -9.54
C ARG A 696 7.76 22.49 -9.68
N VAL A 697 8.19 23.24 -10.71
CA VAL A 697 7.74 24.62 -10.97
C VAL A 697 7.07 24.67 -12.33
N HIS A 698 5.77 25.00 -12.38
CA HIS A 698 4.94 24.98 -13.60
C HIS A 698 4.54 26.37 -14.08
#